data_28d31577a183f7d88aa1df7e16aa7919
#
_entry.id   28d31577a183f7d88aa1df7e16aa7919
#
_cell.length_a   1.000
_cell.length_b   1.000
_cell.length_c   1.000
_cell.angle_alpha   90.00
_cell.angle_beta   90.00
_cell.angle_gamma   90.00
#
_symmetry.space_group_name_H-M   'P 1'
#
loop_
_entity.id
_entity.type
_entity.pdbx_description
1 polymer ?
#
loop_
_entity_poly.entity_id
_entity_poly.type
_entity_poly.pdbx_seq_one_letter_code
_entity_poly.pdbx_strand_id
1 'polypeptide(L)'
;MIPTHRFSRRRGRSTLIVAMLAATTLAGYAFPAQDAVAQETPRQDTSKPAAIPAQPRRLTIDVSSDTGAYHGGASGTLYGLYDARLPFPNLIEGIGLRTVSTKAQDGPQHPGADALEVARLLADASNGDTYIYMTDITRHFPYRWKTGGCAASVASYIEKLRAQVEQAKTLPAKYRSRIVFVPYNEPEGNMFGDGPESCDGIGWQKNPKIFFDAWDRAVRMIRATLPGARIAGPNTSRLYDENLGFMRHVVAVDTVPDVMTWHELSDPATVRASVARYRKWEDQVFAGTRHDGRHLPININEYAYNYHTSVPGQMIQWIAAIEDAKVDADIAYWNIDGNLSDSAVQANRGNGQWWLLHAYAGMSGHTLAVTPPQPGESYTLQGVATLDPAKKQARVILGGGSGANTVSLANIPAALFGRNVRVLVREIGWSGQLGDAPPPRAIADLTLPIVAGTLDLAFGRGALPALREESAYEMIVSPAGGGATTRDPILWQQDYEAEKAERQGTGLTIKGPEGSPKAVDRFYTSGGYSVAGLATGTDTRLAFPVQVPRDGTYDLRVIANSFNKDAAVAQQGATNVFVRIDGIAASEREMLLPLGYKPSVWDHADTTVKLTKGRHVVTLATRSLDGKRRTIGNALVDRITLTLPDPKAGEAIYEAEYASLAGTTPSYGAAARSGPGVVALPRGARATFWVYAASEGLAPVAIDTLGSHAVTVTVNGAPVPPGSTAFLMGGINKIVVTGASAATLLDRIRVGTPALGNASSHEAEAATIAGTASIAAASRASGARAVTGIGGDPGNGNTLTFDDVTVSRAGRYALTIRYSNDEQSQATHYNPDPLARRALISVNGDAPIPVTFPNSFHRNNWWTLTVPVTLHAGRNSVRFAGEEQPNFDGRSYASKTWPGVLLRSRFAPDIDRITVAPLSDRDAASRRRRR
;
A
#
# COMPACT_ATOMS: atom_id res chain seq x y z
N MET A 1 32.24 14.78 61.00
CA MET A 1 31.96 15.93 61.91
C MET A 1 30.78 16.67 61.29
N ILE A 2 29.66 16.60 62.05
CA ILE A 2 28.44 17.38 61.84
C ILE A 2 28.67 18.74 62.50
N PRO A 3 28.06 19.85 62.07
CA PRO A 3 26.81 20.18 62.76
C PRO A 3 25.67 20.71 61.90
N THR A 4 24.51 20.29 62.30
CA THR A 4 23.16 20.78 62.22
C THR A 4 22.97 22.23 62.62
N HIS A 5 22.09 22.99 62.04
CA HIS A 5 21.22 23.96 62.68
C HIS A 5 19.82 24.04 62.14
N ARG A 6 18.86 23.98 63.04
CA ARG A 6 17.41 24.12 62.95
C ARG A 6 16.95 25.57 63.17
N PHE A 7 15.67 25.78 62.90
CA PHE A 7 14.69 26.83 63.31
C PHE A 7 14.49 27.90 62.23
N SER A 8 13.27 28.43 61.92
CA SER A 8 11.98 28.40 62.65
C SER A 8 10.81 28.77 61.71
N ARG A 9 9.63 28.33 62.12
CA ARG A 9 8.32 28.70 61.54
C ARG A 9 8.01 30.17 61.74
N ARG A 10 7.40 30.83 60.70
CA ARG A 10 6.34 31.83 60.90
C ARG A 10 5.23 31.70 59.88
N ARG A 11 3.99 31.71 60.38
CA ARG A 11 2.71 31.74 59.70
C ARG A 11 2.45 33.13 59.09
N GLY A 12 1.76 33.18 57.96
CA GLY A 12 1.09 34.41 57.57
C GLY A 12 0.50 34.44 56.17
N ARG A 13 -0.80 34.21 56.15
CA ARG A 13 -1.83 34.78 55.21
C ARG A 13 -1.95 34.29 53.77
N SER A 14 -3.08 33.69 53.52
CA SER A 14 -3.74 33.34 52.28
C SER A 14 -3.81 34.53 51.32
N THR A 15 -3.43 34.27 50.06
CA THR A 15 -3.91 35.05 48.94
C THR A 15 -4.27 34.06 47.82
N LEU A 16 -5.52 34.09 47.42
CA LEU A 16 -6.08 33.38 46.24
C LEU A 16 -5.27 33.76 45.01
N ILE A 17 -4.66 32.79 44.37
CA ILE A 17 -4.22 32.94 42.97
C ILE A 17 -5.08 32.03 42.14
N VAL A 18 -5.89 32.68 41.29
CA VAL A 18 -6.68 32.07 40.23
C VAL A 18 -5.73 31.41 39.27
N ALA A 19 -5.84 30.10 39.12
CA ALA A 19 -5.14 29.37 38.08
C ALA A 19 -5.84 29.67 36.72
N MET A 20 -5.21 30.48 35.90
CA MET A 20 -5.52 30.54 34.47
C MET A 20 -5.04 29.25 33.81
N LEU A 21 -5.99 28.42 33.37
CA LEU A 21 -5.70 27.38 32.41
C LEU A 21 -5.31 28.06 31.09
N ALA A 22 -4.05 27.97 30.74
CA ALA A 22 -3.61 28.26 29.38
C ALA A 22 -4.09 27.12 28.46
N ALA A 23 -5.19 27.37 27.74
CA ALA A 23 -5.55 26.55 26.60
C ALA A 23 -4.54 26.85 25.48
N THR A 24 -3.60 25.93 25.26
CA THR A 24 -2.77 25.93 24.07
C THR A 24 -3.66 25.53 22.90
N THR A 25 -4.16 26.52 22.17
CA THR A 25 -4.73 26.33 20.84
C THR A 25 -3.64 25.77 19.91
N LEU A 26 -3.83 24.53 19.46
CA LEU A 26 -3.15 24.01 18.28
C LEU A 26 -3.54 24.90 17.10
N ALA A 27 -2.64 25.77 16.70
CA ALA A 27 -2.74 26.44 15.41
C ALA A 27 -2.47 25.41 14.31
N GLY A 28 -3.56 24.89 13.74
CA GLY A 28 -3.49 24.20 12.46
C GLY A 28 -3.09 25.23 11.40
N TYR A 29 -1.99 25.01 10.73
CA TYR A 29 -1.66 25.76 9.52
C TYR A 29 -2.63 25.33 8.43
N ALA A 30 -3.68 26.15 8.22
CA ALA A 30 -4.50 26.11 7.04
C ALA A 30 -3.70 26.73 5.89
N PHE A 31 -3.62 26.04 4.77
CA PHE A 31 -3.26 26.66 3.49
C PHE A 31 -4.26 27.79 3.22
N PRO A 32 -3.85 28.90 2.60
CA PRO A 32 -4.79 29.97 2.31
C PRO A 32 -5.92 29.46 1.42
N ALA A 33 -7.12 29.42 1.96
CA ALA A 33 -8.33 29.18 1.18
C ALA A 33 -8.47 30.35 0.18
N GLN A 34 -8.60 30.01 -1.08
CA GLN A 34 -9.08 30.99 -2.07
C GLN A 34 -10.50 31.44 -1.68
N ASP A 35 -10.74 32.73 -1.81
CA ASP A 35 -11.97 33.44 -1.45
C ASP A 35 -13.23 32.68 -1.89
N ALA A 36 -13.98 32.17 -0.90
CA ALA A 36 -15.30 31.66 -1.11
C ALA A 36 -16.25 32.82 -1.39
N VAL A 37 -16.66 32.97 -2.62
CA VAL A 37 -17.81 33.79 -2.99
C VAL A 37 -19.04 33.23 -2.26
N ALA A 38 -19.63 34.05 -1.41
CA ALA A 38 -20.86 33.74 -0.68
C ALA A 38 -21.95 33.34 -1.66
N GLN A 39 -22.33 32.05 -1.66
CA GLN A 39 -23.54 31.58 -2.35
C GLN A 39 -24.75 31.77 -1.42
N GLU A 40 -25.71 32.55 -1.87
CA GLU A 40 -27.02 32.65 -1.28
C GLU A 40 -27.71 31.30 -1.17
N THR A 41 -28.29 31.01 -0.01
CA THR A 41 -29.06 29.79 0.27
C THR A 41 -30.32 29.77 -0.60
N PRO A 42 -30.53 28.75 -1.44
CA PRO A 42 -31.81 28.59 -2.15
C PRO A 42 -32.91 28.13 -1.19
N ARG A 43 -34.03 28.83 -1.25
CA ARG A 43 -35.28 28.39 -0.61
C ARG A 43 -35.70 27.01 -1.15
N GLN A 44 -35.99 26.06 -0.26
CA GLN A 44 -36.57 24.77 -0.63
C GLN A 44 -37.94 24.98 -1.30
N ASP A 45 -38.01 24.67 -2.57
CA ASP A 45 -39.23 24.46 -3.31
C ASP A 45 -39.64 22.99 -3.20
N THR A 46 -40.80 22.74 -2.59
CA THR A 46 -41.28 21.39 -2.26
C THR A 46 -42.14 20.74 -3.34
N SER A 47 -41.86 21.00 -4.61
CA SER A 47 -42.52 20.31 -5.70
C SER A 47 -41.48 19.61 -6.60
N LYS A 48 -41.02 18.41 -6.19
CA LYS A 48 -40.25 17.55 -7.11
C LYS A 48 -41.20 16.78 -8.03
N PRO A 49 -41.10 16.97 -9.35
CA PRO A 49 -41.63 16.00 -10.31
C PRO A 49 -40.92 14.67 -10.13
N ALA A 50 -41.63 13.54 -10.30
CA ALA A 50 -41.06 12.20 -10.28
C ALA A 50 -39.88 12.15 -11.26
N ALA A 51 -38.68 11.84 -10.73
CA ALA A 51 -37.46 11.78 -11.55
C ALA A 51 -37.63 10.74 -12.64
N ILE A 52 -37.55 11.16 -13.90
CA ILE A 52 -37.36 10.27 -15.05
C ILE A 52 -36.12 9.43 -14.72
N PRO A 53 -36.14 8.07 -14.83
CA PRO A 53 -34.96 7.26 -14.57
C PRO A 53 -33.83 7.74 -15.45
N ALA A 54 -32.77 8.25 -14.86
CA ALA A 54 -31.61 8.69 -15.62
C ALA A 54 -31.12 7.53 -16.52
N GLN A 55 -30.93 7.80 -17.80
CA GLN A 55 -30.34 6.83 -18.72
C GLN A 55 -29.03 6.33 -18.15
N PRO A 56 -28.73 5.01 -18.22
CA PRO A 56 -27.47 4.48 -17.69
C PRO A 56 -26.31 5.19 -18.36
N ARG A 57 -25.36 5.68 -17.55
CA ARG A 57 -24.15 6.30 -18.05
C ARG A 57 -23.35 5.25 -18.82
N ARG A 58 -22.75 5.64 -19.95
CA ARG A 58 -21.99 4.73 -20.82
C ARG A 58 -20.52 5.12 -20.84
N LEU A 59 -19.66 4.17 -20.51
CA LEU A 59 -18.23 4.25 -20.78
C LEU A 59 -17.96 3.49 -22.09
N THR A 60 -17.36 4.13 -23.08
CA THR A 60 -17.10 3.52 -24.39
C THR A 60 -15.61 3.34 -24.63
N ILE A 61 -15.22 2.16 -25.13
CA ILE A 61 -13.86 1.77 -25.46
C ILE A 61 -13.82 1.43 -26.93
N ASP A 62 -12.99 2.12 -27.72
CA ASP A 62 -12.78 1.81 -29.12
C ASP A 62 -11.62 0.81 -29.27
N VAL A 63 -11.94 -0.46 -29.52
CA VAL A 63 -10.94 -1.55 -29.60
C VAL A 63 -10.11 -1.48 -30.89
N SER A 64 -10.52 -0.68 -31.88
CA SER A 64 -9.75 -0.45 -33.11
C SER A 64 -8.73 0.69 -33.00
N SER A 65 -8.81 1.49 -31.93
CA SER A 65 -7.91 2.63 -31.71
C SER A 65 -6.55 2.18 -31.22
N ASP A 66 -5.54 3.01 -31.44
CA ASP A 66 -4.20 2.90 -30.87
C ASP A 66 -3.79 4.29 -30.35
N THR A 67 -3.71 4.44 -29.04
CA THR A 67 -3.28 5.69 -28.38
C THR A 67 -1.84 5.62 -27.88
N GLY A 68 -1.06 4.68 -28.38
CA GLY A 68 0.34 4.47 -28.06
C GLY A 68 0.59 3.24 -27.19
N ALA A 69 1.84 2.88 -27.02
CA ALA A 69 2.23 1.74 -26.19
C ALA A 69 1.74 1.91 -24.75
N TYR A 70 1.38 0.80 -24.11
CA TYR A 70 1.13 0.80 -22.67
C TYR A 70 2.38 1.26 -21.92
N HIS A 71 2.24 2.28 -21.06
CA HIS A 71 3.35 2.91 -20.37
C HIS A 71 3.58 2.34 -18.96
N GLY A 72 2.52 2.19 -18.16
CA GLY A 72 2.60 1.64 -16.81
C GLY A 72 3.14 2.61 -15.76
N GLY A 73 3.05 3.93 -15.99
CA GLY A 73 3.73 4.95 -15.21
C GLY A 73 3.07 5.34 -13.87
N ALA A 74 1.84 4.91 -13.60
CA ALA A 74 1.10 5.34 -12.42
C ALA A 74 1.40 4.52 -11.15
N SER A 75 2.33 3.57 -11.19
CA SER A 75 2.65 2.72 -10.03
C SER A 75 3.69 3.31 -9.08
N GLY A 76 4.24 4.50 -9.36
CA GLY A 76 5.27 5.14 -8.55
C GLY A 76 4.76 5.55 -7.15
N THR A 77 5.70 5.75 -6.22
CA THR A 77 5.38 6.06 -4.83
C THR A 77 6.39 7.01 -4.19
N LEU A 78 5.89 7.94 -3.35
CA LEU A 78 6.70 8.80 -2.50
C LEU A 78 6.90 8.12 -1.14
N TYR A 79 8.15 7.94 -0.69
CA TYR A 79 8.54 7.27 0.55
C TYR A 79 7.98 5.85 0.73
N GLY A 80 7.58 5.19 -0.35
CA GLY A 80 6.89 3.90 -0.30
C GLY A 80 7.75 2.69 0.10
N LEU A 81 9.08 2.82 0.10
CA LEU A 81 10.03 1.81 0.57
C LEU A 81 10.73 2.34 1.84
N TYR A 82 10.87 1.48 2.86
CA TYR A 82 11.50 1.85 4.13
C TYR A 82 13.03 1.66 4.10
N ASP A 83 13.45 0.46 3.71
CA ASP A 83 14.86 0.08 3.55
C ASP A 83 15.00 -1.02 2.47
N ALA A 84 16.15 -1.69 2.43
CA ALA A 84 16.42 -2.76 1.48
C ALA A 84 15.58 -4.04 1.68
N ARG A 85 14.66 -4.10 2.64
CA ARG A 85 13.91 -5.31 3.02
C ARG A 85 12.43 -5.08 3.32
N LEU A 86 11.99 -3.84 3.39
CA LEU A 86 10.61 -3.47 3.71
C LEU A 86 10.07 -2.46 2.67
N PRO A 87 8.94 -2.78 2.00
CA PRO A 87 8.16 -4.02 2.01
C PRO A 87 8.87 -5.20 1.31
N PHE A 88 8.27 -6.39 1.34
CA PHE A 88 8.85 -7.54 0.68
C PHE A 88 8.87 -7.39 -0.85
N PRO A 89 9.88 -7.97 -1.55
CA PRO A 89 10.01 -7.87 -3.01
C PRO A 89 8.77 -8.32 -3.79
N ASN A 90 8.01 -9.29 -3.26
CA ASN A 90 6.77 -9.75 -3.89
C ASN A 90 5.77 -8.61 -4.12
N LEU A 91 5.65 -7.67 -3.17
CA LEU A 91 4.74 -6.53 -3.30
C LEU A 91 5.20 -5.56 -4.37
N ILE A 92 6.51 -5.34 -4.46
CA ILE A 92 7.13 -4.41 -5.43
C ILE A 92 7.03 -4.97 -6.85
N GLU A 93 7.41 -6.24 -7.03
CA GLU A 93 7.34 -6.93 -8.32
C GLU A 93 5.88 -7.07 -8.80
N GLY A 94 4.96 -7.39 -7.87
CA GLY A 94 3.56 -7.64 -8.19
C GLY A 94 2.83 -6.43 -8.77
N ILE A 95 3.24 -5.22 -8.44
CA ILE A 95 2.68 -3.97 -8.99
C ILE A 95 3.54 -3.36 -10.11
N GLY A 96 4.67 -3.98 -10.45
CA GLY A 96 5.57 -3.45 -11.47
C GLY A 96 6.05 -2.03 -11.13
N LEU A 97 6.43 -1.79 -9.87
CA LEU A 97 6.80 -0.47 -9.35
C LEU A 97 7.92 0.17 -10.20
N ARG A 98 7.66 1.32 -10.82
CA ARG A 98 8.57 1.94 -11.78
C ARG A 98 9.48 3.00 -11.16
N THR A 99 8.93 3.83 -10.30
CA THR A 99 9.63 4.98 -9.71
C THR A 99 9.35 5.08 -8.22
N VAL A 100 10.34 5.56 -7.48
CA VAL A 100 10.21 5.93 -6.07
C VAL A 100 10.87 7.27 -5.86
N SER A 101 10.09 8.27 -5.46
CA SER A 101 10.63 9.50 -4.89
C SER A 101 10.88 9.29 -3.40
N THR A 102 12.06 9.66 -2.93
CA THR A 102 12.49 9.32 -1.57
C THR A 102 13.45 10.36 -1.00
N LYS A 103 13.63 10.36 0.33
CA LYS A 103 14.49 11.34 0.98
C LYS A 103 15.98 11.14 0.66
N ALA A 104 16.75 12.21 0.85
CA ALA A 104 18.21 12.14 0.85
C ALA A 104 18.72 11.08 1.82
N GLN A 105 19.80 10.37 1.44
CA GLN A 105 20.43 9.38 2.33
C GLN A 105 20.84 10.02 3.65
N ASP A 106 20.53 9.37 4.76
CA ASP A 106 20.78 9.85 6.13
C ASP A 106 20.11 11.21 6.48
N GLY A 107 19.16 11.66 5.67
CA GLY A 107 18.41 12.89 5.94
C GLY A 107 17.51 12.76 7.17
N PRO A 108 17.29 13.84 7.94
CA PRO A 108 16.60 13.80 9.23
C PRO A 108 15.07 13.90 9.15
N GLN A 109 14.51 13.95 7.95
CA GLN A 109 13.07 13.80 7.75
C GLN A 109 12.74 12.31 7.69
N HIS A 110 11.60 11.89 8.02
CA HIS A 110 11.10 10.51 7.90
C HIS A 110 12.06 9.41 8.41
N PRO A 111 11.67 8.54 9.32
CA PRO A 111 12.42 7.35 9.65
C PRO A 111 12.30 6.32 8.51
N GLY A 112 13.40 5.85 7.98
CA GLY A 112 13.42 5.01 6.78
C GLY A 112 13.41 5.83 5.49
N ALA A 113 13.09 5.20 4.36
CA ALA A 113 13.08 5.80 3.02
C ALA A 113 14.44 6.42 2.59
N ASP A 114 15.54 5.94 3.12
CA ASP A 114 16.88 6.39 2.80
C ASP A 114 17.27 6.00 1.37
N ALA A 115 17.57 6.97 0.52
CA ALA A 115 17.64 6.81 -0.93
C ALA A 115 18.54 5.67 -1.41
N LEU A 116 19.72 5.52 -0.84
CA LEU A 116 20.70 4.53 -1.31
C LEU A 116 20.42 3.11 -0.78
N GLU A 117 19.65 3.01 0.29
CA GLU A 117 19.16 1.74 0.83
C GLU A 117 17.98 1.22 0.01
N VAL A 118 16.99 2.07 -0.28
CA VAL A 118 15.80 1.67 -1.05
C VAL A 118 16.11 1.46 -2.54
N ALA A 119 17.10 2.16 -3.10
CA ALA A 119 17.50 2.00 -4.49
C ALA A 119 17.90 0.58 -4.87
N ARG A 120 18.49 -0.18 -3.94
CA ARG A 120 18.85 -1.59 -4.17
C ARG A 120 17.61 -2.46 -4.29
N LEU A 121 16.67 -2.32 -3.34
CA LEU A 121 15.42 -3.09 -3.32
C LEU A 121 14.60 -2.85 -4.60
N LEU A 122 14.45 -1.58 -4.99
CA LEU A 122 13.69 -1.20 -6.18
C LEU A 122 14.33 -1.73 -7.46
N ALA A 123 15.64 -1.53 -7.63
CA ALA A 123 16.36 -1.99 -8.81
C ALA A 123 16.38 -3.53 -8.94
N ASP A 124 16.47 -4.26 -7.82
CA ASP A 124 16.47 -5.72 -7.82
C ASP A 124 15.08 -6.31 -8.06
N ALA A 125 14.03 -5.70 -7.52
CA ALA A 125 12.66 -6.20 -7.62
C ALA A 125 12.00 -5.85 -8.97
N SER A 126 12.13 -4.62 -9.46
CA SER A 126 11.39 -4.14 -10.64
C SER A 126 12.25 -3.39 -11.67
N ASN A 127 13.55 -3.24 -11.43
CA ASN A 127 14.45 -2.42 -12.26
C ASN A 127 14.00 -0.94 -12.34
N GLY A 128 13.34 -0.44 -11.31
CA GLY A 128 12.81 0.92 -11.23
C GLY A 128 13.86 1.98 -10.91
N ASP A 129 13.47 3.24 -11.05
CA ASP A 129 14.30 4.42 -10.84
C ASP A 129 14.01 5.07 -9.47
N THR A 130 15.07 5.48 -8.77
CA THR A 130 14.99 6.16 -7.46
C THR A 130 15.29 7.65 -7.62
N TYR A 131 14.28 8.48 -7.36
CA TYR A 131 14.37 9.94 -7.34
C TYR A 131 14.73 10.41 -5.94
N ILE A 132 15.87 11.07 -5.80
CA ILE A 132 16.35 11.57 -4.50
C ILE A 132 15.91 13.00 -4.31
N TYR A 133 14.99 13.25 -3.39
CA TYR A 133 14.68 14.59 -2.90
C TYR A 133 15.86 15.10 -2.05
N MET A 134 16.80 15.79 -2.72
CA MET A 134 18.03 16.22 -2.08
C MET A 134 17.80 17.26 -0.99
N THR A 135 16.67 17.96 -1.02
CA THR A 135 16.22 18.91 0.01
C THR A 135 15.98 18.25 1.37
N ASP A 136 15.64 16.96 1.39
CA ASP A 136 15.31 16.21 2.61
C ASP A 136 16.52 15.91 3.51
N ILE A 137 17.70 16.41 3.10
CA ILE A 137 18.85 16.55 4.00
C ILE A 137 18.63 17.63 5.06
N THR A 138 17.57 18.42 4.97
CA THR A 138 17.16 19.40 5.97
C THR A 138 16.10 18.79 6.88
N ARG A 139 16.02 19.25 8.15
CA ARG A 139 15.16 18.61 9.16
C ARG A 139 13.66 18.83 8.97
N HIS A 140 13.28 19.99 8.42
CA HIS A 140 11.88 20.41 8.38
C HIS A 140 11.50 20.92 7.00
N PHE A 141 10.34 20.59 6.55
CA PHE A 141 9.59 21.29 5.53
C PHE A 141 8.74 22.38 6.22
N PRO A 142 8.61 23.58 5.67
CA PRO A 142 9.30 24.11 4.49
C PRO A 142 10.79 24.32 4.73
N TYR A 143 11.57 24.06 3.66
CA TYR A 143 13.03 24.23 3.69
C TYR A 143 13.38 25.71 3.70
N ARG A 144 14.15 26.17 4.69
CA ARG A 144 14.45 27.58 4.88
C ARG A 144 15.94 27.82 4.85
N TRP A 145 16.32 28.96 4.29
CA TRP A 145 17.72 29.39 4.33
C TRP A 145 18.08 29.81 5.75
N LYS A 146 19.27 29.42 6.19
CA LYS A 146 19.80 29.94 7.46
C LYS A 146 20.21 31.40 7.31
N THR A 147 20.21 32.16 8.41
CA THR A 147 20.72 33.53 8.51
C THR A 147 22.15 33.60 8.01
N GLY A 148 22.49 34.60 7.21
CA GLY A 148 23.84 34.77 6.63
C GLY A 148 23.83 35.20 5.16
N GLY A 149 22.66 35.43 4.59
CA GLY A 149 22.47 35.87 3.21
C GLY A 149 22.32 34.73 2.21
N CYS A 150 21.58 35.01 1.16
CA CYS A 150 21.22 34.05 0.14
C CYS A 150 22.42 33.38 -0.54
N ALA A 151 23.41 34.14 -0.95
CA ALA A 151 24.59 33.61 -1.65
C ALA A 151 25.38 32.59 -0.81
N ALA A 152 25.56 32.85 0.50
CA ALA A 152 26.21 31.93 1.43
C ALA A 152 25.35 30.67 1.68
N SER A 153 24.04 30.85 1.83
CA SER A 153 23.09 29.73 2.01
C SER A 153 23.07 28.80 0.80
N VAL A 154 22.98 29.36 -0.42
CA VAL A 154 23.04 28.59 -1.67
C VAL A 154 24.39 27.85 -1.78
N ALA A 155 25.49 28.51 -1.48
CA ALA A 155 26.82 27.88 -1.53
C ALA A 155 26.93 26.69 -0.56
N SER A 156 26.49 26.88 0.69
CA SER A 156 26.44 25.80 1.70
C SER A 156 25.53 24.64 1.29
N TYR A 157 24.41 24.97 0.66
CA TYR A 157 23.48 23.93 0.19
C TYR A 157 24.09 23.12 -0.98
N ILE A 158 24.74 23.76 -1.94
CA ILE A 158 25.42 23.07 -3.04
C ILE A 158 26.46 22.08 -2.52
N GLU A 159 27.17 22.38 -1.43
CA GLU A 159 28.10 21.41 -0.83
C GLU A 159 27.38 20.22 -0.20
N LYS A 160 26.20 20.42 0.38
CA LYS A 160 25.38 19.30 0.83
C LYS A 160 24.88 18.42 -0.32
N LEU A 161 24.52 19.03 -1.46
CA LEU A 161 24.17 18.28 -2.68
C LEU A 161 25.38 17.48 -3.18
N ARG A 162 26.57 18.08 -3.19
CA ARG A 162 27.82 17.40 -3.59
C ARG A 162 28.06 16.17 -2.73
N ALA A 163 27.92 16.27 -1.41
CA ALA A 163 28.11 15.16 -0.49
C ALA A 163 27.17 13.99 -0.81
N GLN A 164 25.90 14.26 -1.14
CA GLN A 164 24.93 13.22 -1.53
C GLN A 164 25.31 12.54 -2.85
N VAL A 165 25.82 13.30 -3.84
CA VAL A 165 26.28 12.74 -5.10
C VAL A 165 27.53 11.85 -4.88
N GLU A 166 28.44 12.27 -4.01
CA GLU A 166 29.61 11.45 -3.63
C GLU A 166 29.20 10.16 -2.91
N GLN A 167 28.21 10.20 -2.04
CA GLN A 167 27.62 8.99 -1.45
C GLN A 167 27.06 8.05 -2.55
N ALA A 168 26.29 8.56 -3.50
CA ALA A 168 25.73 7.79 -4.60
C ALA A 168 26.81 7.14 -5.49
N LYS A 169 27.98 7.76 -5.66
CA LYS A 169 29.11 7.18 -6.40
C LYS A 169 29.62 5.87 -5.81
N THR A 170 29.44 5.65 -4.50
CA THR A 170 29.88 4.41 -3.83
C THR A 170 29.03 3.20 -4.19
N LEU A 171 27.84 3.41 -4.77
CA LEU A 171 26.99 2.31 -5.21
C LEU A 171 27.58 1.59 -6.45
N PRO A 172 27.39 0.26 -6.56
CA PRO A 172 27.63 -0.46 -7.81
C PRO A 172 26.88 0.19 -8.99
N ALA A 173 27.47 0.12 -10.17
CA ALA A 173 26.94 0.76 -11.38
C ALA A 173 25.47 0.37 -11.67
N LYS A 174 25.09 -0.87 -11.40
CA LYS A 174 23.72 -1.38 -11.54
C LYS A 174 22.70 -0.52 -10.80
N TYR A 175 22.96 -0.14 -9.56
CA TYR A 175 22.07 0.66 -8.73
C TYR A 175 22.22 2.15 -9.03
N ARG A 176 23.48 2.61 -9.19
CA ARG A 176 23.80 4.01 -9.46
C ARG A 176 23.13 4.52 -10.75
N SER A 177 23.05 3.70 -11.79
CA SER A 177 22.40 4.06 -13.06
C SER A 177 20.89 4.28 -12.94
N ARG A 178 20.27 3.86 -11.82
CA ARG A 178 18.86 4.02 -11.54
C ARG A 178 18.54 5.23 -10.65
N ILE A 179 19.57 6.01 -10.26
CA ILE A 179 19.37 7.20 -9.44
C ILE A 179 19.08 8.41 -10.33
N VAL A 180 18.11 9.20 -9.90
CA VAL A 180 17.76 10.50 -10.45
C VAL A 180 17.82 11.53 -9.32
N PHE A 181 18.62 12.57 -9.48
CA PHE A 181 18.78 13.61 -8.47
C PHE A 181 17.73 14.71 -8.65
N VAL A 182 17.01 15.07 -7.60
CA VAL A 182 16.04 16.18 -7.54
C VAL A 182 16.62 17.27 -6.64
N PRO A 183 17.34 18.27 -7.17
CA PRO A 183 18.09 19.22 -6.36
C PRO A 183 17.23 20.13 -5.49
N TYR A 184 16.02 20.45 -5.94
CA TYR A 184 15.10 21.35 -5.25
C TYR A 184 13.71 20.73 -5.22
N ASN A 185 12.95 21.03 -4.17
CA ASN A 185 11.56 20.65 -4.03
C ASN A 185 10.72 21.87 -3.72
N GLU A 186 9.68 22.13 -4.50
CA GLU A 186 8.73 23.25 -4.38
C GLU A 186 9.44 24.59 -4.11
N PRO A 187 10.36 24.99 -4.99
CA PRO A 187 11.20 26.17 -4.73
C PRO A 187 10.39 27.44 -4.45
N GLU A 188 9.20 27.58 -5.02
CA GLU A 188 8.27 28.71 -4.82
C GLU A 188 7.64 28.78 -3.44
N GLY A 189 7.46 27.66 -2.77
CA GLY A 189 6.92 27.58 -1.41
C GLY A 189 7.99 27.52 -0.32
N ASN A 190 9.26 27.43 -0.72
CA ASN A 190 10.37 27.13 0.15
C ASN A 190 11.52 28.14 -0.01
N MET A 191 12.65 27.64 -0.40
CA MET A 191 13.95 28.34 -0.46
C MET A 191 13.93 29.60 -1.32
N PHE A 192 13.11 29.63 -2.35
CA PHE A 192 13.00 30.72 -3.31
C PHE A 192 11.58 31.29 -3.41
N GLY A 193 10.82 31.13 -2.34
CA GLY A 193 9.47 31.72 -2.19
C GLY A 193 9.49 33.20 -1.86
N ASP A 194 8.32 33.76 -1.61
CA ASP A 194 8.13 35.19 -1.26
C ASP A 194 8.10 35.47 0.26
N GLY A 195 8.43 34.47 1.08
CA GLY A 195 8.48 34.59 2.52
C GLY A 195 9.79 35.24 3.03
N PRO A 196 9.78 35.78 4.28
CA PRO A 196 10.93 36.50 4.87
C PRO A 196 12.18 35.60 5.06
N GLU A 197 12.03 34.29 4.99
CA GLU A 197 13.11 33.32 5.14
C GLU A 197 13.59 32.77 3.80
N SER A 198 13.07 33.29 2.69
CA SER A 198 13.58 33.02 1.35
C SER A 198 14.75 33.93 1.00
N CYS A 199 15.35 33.72 -0.16
CA CYS A 199 16.55 34.46 -0.58
C CYS A 199 16.41 35.99 -0.58
N ASP A 200 15.39 36.49 -1.27
CA ASP A 200 15.18 37.94 -1.45
C ASP A 200 13.77 38.40 -1.00
N GLY A 201 12.96 37.43 -0.50
CA GLY A 201 11.59 37.71 -0.10
C GLY A 201 10.61 38.02 -1.23
N ILE A 202 11.03 37.88 -2.50
CA ILE A 202 10.18 38.23 -3.68
C ILE A 202 9.60 36.97 -4.33
N GLY A 203 10.27 35.84 -4.23
CA GLY A 203 9.93 34.60 -4.89
C GLY A 203 10.40 34.53 -6.36
N TRP A 204 10.85 33.32 -6.76
CA TRP A 204 11.43 33.11 -8.08
C TRP A 204 10.44 33.30 -9.23
N GLN A 205 9.17 33.16 -8.99
CA GLN A 205 8.13 33.39 -9.99
C GLN A 205 8.09 34.85 -10.46
N LYS A 206 8.45 35.81 -9.59
CA LYS A 206 8.55 37.22 -9.89
C LYS A 206 9.96 37.68 -10.20
N ASN A 207 10.96 37.04 -9.53
CA ASN A 207 12.40 37.31 -9.74
C ASN A 207 13.15 35.99 -9.94
N PRO A 208 13.17 35.39 -11.14
CA PRO A 208 13.68 34.06 -11.39
C PRO A 208 15.20 33.92 -11.25
N LYS A 209 15.95 35.05 -11.34
CA LYS A 209 17.43 35.03 -11.46
C LYS A 209 18.12 34.23 -10.36
N ILE A 210 17.71 34.38 -9.11
CA ILE A 210 18.37 33.71 -7.98
C ILE A 210 18.17 32.21 -8.02
N PHE A 211 16.97 31.74 -8.32
CA PHE A 211 16.66 30.32 -8.47
C PHE A 211 17.35 29.73 -9.70
N PHE A 212 17.32 30.42 -10.83
CA PHE A 212 17.97 29.94 -12.06
C PHE A 212 19.49 29.82 -11.88
N ASP A 213 20.14 30.81 -11.27
CA ASP A 213 21.58 30.74 -10.94
C ASP A 213 21.89 29.56 -9.99
N ALA A 214 21.01 29.29 -9.01
CA ALA A 214 21.17 28.16 -8.09
C ALA A 214 20.95 26.83 -8.79
N TRP A 215 19.96 26.71 -9.68
CA TRP A 215 19.72 25.55 -10.52
C TRP A 215 20.95 25.24 -11.39
N ASP A 216 21.46 26.21 -12.11
CA ASP A 216 22.63 26.04 -12.97
C ASP A 216 23.86 25.55 -12.20
N ARG A 217 24.08 26.10 -11.01
CA ARG A 217 25.18 25.67 -10.12
C ARG A 217 24.98 24.22 -9.66
N ALA A 218 23.76 23.85 -9.27
CA ALA A 218 23.45 22.48 -8.85
C ALA A 218 23.69 21.49 -10.00
N VAL A 219 23.12 21.75 -11.19
CA VAL A 219 23.25 20.87 -12.37
C VAL A 219 24.73 20.70 -12.77
N ARG A 220 25.47 21.80 -12.88
CA ARG A 220 26.89 21.74 -13.25
C ARG A 220 27.72 21.00 -12.20
N MET A 221 27.45 21.23 -10.91
CA MET A 221 28.14 20.53 -9.82
C MET A 221 27.83 19.03 -9.85
N ILE A 222 26.56 18.62 -9.99
CA ILE A 222 26.15 17.21 -10.03
C ILE A 222 26.84 16.51 -11.21
N ARG A 223 26.75 17.08 -12.43
CA ARG A 223 27.36 16.51 -13.63
C ARG A 223 28.90 16.47 -13.57
N ALA A 224 29.52 17.46 -12.94
CA ALA A 224 30.96 17.44 -12.71
C ALA A 224 31.39 16.38 -11.68
N THR A 225 30.58 16.17 -10.64
CA THR A 225 30.87 15.19 -9.59
C THR A 225 30.59 13.76 -10.04
N LEU A 226 29.51 13.53 -10.80
CA LEU A 226 29.13 12.23 -11.36
C LEU A 226 28.75 12.40 -12.84
N PRO A 227 29.70 12.27 -13.78
CA PRO A 227 29.37 12.29 -15.19
C PRO A 227 28.31 11.24 -15.56
N GLY A 228 27.29 11.67 -16.31
CA GLY A 228 26.15 10.83 -16.67
C GLY A 228 25.06 10.72 -15.60
N ALA A 229 25.18 11.48 -14.50
CA ALA A 229 24.09 11.61 -13.54
C ALA A 229 22.81 12.12 -14.19
N ARG A 230 21.68 11.50 -13.86
CA ARG A 230 20.35 11.94 -14.27
C ARG A 230 19.80 12.94 -13.25
N ILE A 231 19.23 14.03 -13.75
CA ILE A 231 18.73 15.15 -12.93
C ILE A 231 17.29 15.43 -13.31
N ALA A 232 16.45 15.60 -12.31
CA ALA A 232 15.05 15.94 -12.48
C ALA A 232 14.72 17.31 -11.87
N GLY A 233 13.80 18.04 -12.48
CA GLY A 233 13.36 19.36 -11.99
C GLY A 233 12.49 20.09 -12.99
N PRO A 234 12.04 21.30 -12.63
CA PRO A 234 12.35 22.10 -11.43
C PRO A 234 11.64 21.63 -10.14
N ASN A 235 10.72 20.67 -10.20
CA ASN A 235 9.99 20.07 -9.08
C ASN A 235 9.09 21.07 -8.35
N THR A 236 8.35 21.85 -9.11
CA THR A 236 7.38 22.85 -8.60
C THR A 236 6.11 22.17 -8.08
N SER A 237 5.39 22.78 -7.13
CA SER A 237 4.16 22.23 -6.54
C SER A 237 2.99 22.09 -7.53
N ARG A 238 3.13 22.62 -8.72
CA ARG A 238 2.26 22.43 -9.89
C ARG A 238 2.96 22.97 -11.14
N LEU A 239 2.40 22.71 -12.32
CA LEU A 239 2.91 23.32 -13.55
C LEU A 239 2.46 24.79 -13.65
N TYR A 240 3.32 25.71 -13.21
CA TYR A 240 3.12 27.16 -13.32
C TYR A 240 3.47 27.69 -14.71
N ASP A 241 2.95 28.86 -15.10
CA ASP A 241 3.30 29.53 -16.35
C ASP A 241 4.78 29.93 -16.38
N GLU A 242 5.36 30.23 -15.22
CA GLU A 242 6.77 30.57 -15.05
C GLU A 242 7.72 29.39 -15.39
N ASN A 243 7.22 28.15 -15.37
CA ASN A 243 8.00 26.98 -15.83
C ASN A 243 8.39 27.11 -17.31
N LEU A 244 7.64 27.84 -18.14
CA LEU A 244 8.04 28.15 -19.50
C LEU A 244 9.30 29.05 -19.53
N GLY A 245 9.38 30.01 -18.61
CA GLY A 245 10.59 30.85 -18.41
C GLY A 245 11.80 30.02 -17.97
N PHE A 246 11.60 29.09 -17.05
CA PHE A 246 12.61 28.12 -16.64
C PHE A 246 13.12 27.28 -17.82
N MET A 247 12.23 26.72 -18.64
CA MET A 247 12.62 25.91 -19.81
C MET A 247 13.47 26.71 -20.80
N ARG A 248 13.07 27.96 -21.09
CA ARG A 248 13.85 28.86 -21.98
C ARG A 248 15.25 29.12 -21.43
N HIS A 249 15.36 29.35 -20.13
CA HIS A 249 16.63 29.58 -19.45
C HIS A 249 17.54 28.36 -19.54
N VAL A 250 17.09 27.18 -19.12
CA VAL A 250 17.93 25.97 -19.05
C VAL A 250 18.40 25.52 -20.43
N VAL A 251 17.64 25.77 -21.49
CA VAL A 251 18.07 25.55 -22.88
C VAL A 251 19.16 26.53 -23.27
N ALA A 252 18.99 27.81 -22.93
CA ALA A 252 19.97 28.85 -23.30
C ALA A 252 21.31 28.67 -22.63
N VAL A 253 21.39 28.12 -21.41
CA VAL A 253 22.63 27.96 -20.63
C VAL A 253 23.10 26.52 -20.49
N ASP A 254 22.47 25.59 -21.21
CA ASP A 254 22.81 24.16 -21.25
C ASP A 254 22.72 23.42 -19.89
N THR A 255 21.63 23.67 -19.16
CA THR A 255 21.34 23.01 -17.89
C THR A 255 19.98 22.30 -17.89
N VAL A 256 19.52 21.87 -19.07
CA VAL A 256 18.26 21.13 -19.25
C VAL A 256 18.26 19.88 -18.36
N PRO A 257 17.19 19.65 -17.56
CA PRO A 257 17.05 18.42 -16.79
C PRO A 257 16.91 17.20 -17.71
N ASP A 258 17.21 16.00 -17.19
CA ASP A 258 17.01 14.75 -17.90
C ASP A 258 15.56 14.27 -17.80
N VAL A 259 14.86 14.67 -16.71
CA VAL A 259 13.44 14.40 -16.46
C VAL A 259 12.77 15.68 -16.00
N MET A 260 11.65 16.04 -16.60
CA MET A 260 10.83 17.15 -16.15
C MET A 260 9.94 16.72 -15.00
N THR A 261 9.87 17.54 -13.92
CA THR A 261 9.05 17.21 -12.75
C THR A 261 8.26 18.42 -12.24
N TRP A 262 7.04 18.11 -11.80
CA TRP A 262 6.17 18.98 -11.00
C TRP A 262 5.17 18.11 -10.25
N HIS A 263 4.42 18.68 -9.30
CA HIS A 263 3.39 17.99 -8.54
C HIS A 263 1.98 18.23 -9.09
N GLU A 264 1.08 17.31 -8.80
CA GLU A 264 -0.35 17.40 -9.10
C GLU A 264 -1.16 16.93 -7.89
N LEU A 265 -1.06 17.68 -6.79
CA LEU A 265 -1.94 17.53 -5.64
C LEU A 265 -3.27 18.26 -5.95
N SER A 266 -3.93 17.82 -6.99
CA SER A 266 -5.07 18.49 -7.62
C SER A 266 -6.20 17.51 -7.95
N ASP A 267 -6.37 17.21 -9.22
CA ASP A 267 -7.38 16.25 -9.71
C ASP A 267 -6.93 15.56 -11.02
N PRO A 268 -7.52 14.41 -11.38
CA PRO A 268 -7.13 13.67 -12.57
C PRO A 268 -7.26 14.43 -13.89
N ALA A 269 -8.19 15.36 -14.02
CA ALA A 269 -8.35 16.15 -15.24
C ALA A 269 -7.19 17.13 -15.43
N THR A 270 -6.68 17.68 -14.32
CA THR A 270 -5.53 18.59 -14.31
C THR A 270 -4.25 17.90 -14.82
N VAL A 271 -4.04 16.62 -14.54
CA VAL A 271 -2.87 15.86 -15.06
C VAL A 271 -2.84 15.91 -16.58
N ARG A 272 -3.97 15.60 -17.23
CA ARG A 272 -4.06 15.62 -18.70
C ARG A 272 -3.79 17.01 -19.27
N ALA A 273 -4.38 18.03 -18.63
CA ALA A 273 -4.26 19.41 -19.09
C ALA A 273 -2.84 19.97 -18.92
N SER A 274 -2.19 19.71 -17.79
CA SER A 274 -0.84 20.18 -17.51
C SER A 274 0.20 19.53 -18.41
N VAL A 275 0.12 18.21 -18.62
CA VAL A 275 1.04 17.52 -19.54
C VAL A 275 0.86 18.01 -20.97
N ALA A 276 -0.39 18.17 -21.45
CA ALA A 276 -0.64 18.68 -22.79
C ALA A 276 -0.13 20.13 -22.97
N ARG A 277 -0.24 20.97 -21.92
CA ARG A 277 0.31 22.35 -21.90
C ARG A 277 1.84 22.32 -21.91
N TYR A 278 2.45 21.49 -21.10
CA TYR A 278 3.90 21.34 -21.06
C TYR A 278 4.47 20.89 -22.41
N ARG A 279 3.87 19.89 -23.07
CA ARG A 279 4.32 19.40 -24.39
C ARG A 279 4.32 20.50 -25.45
N LYS A 280 3.30 21.37 -25.47
CA LYS A 280 3.28 22.55 -26.35
C LYS A 280 4.41 23.52 -26.07
N TRP A 281 4.75 23.73 -24.80
CA TRP A 281 5.88 24.58 -24.43
C TRP A 281 7.22 23.94 -24.80
N GLU A 282 7.35 22.65 -24.60
CA GLU A 282 8.56 21.88 -24.93
C GLU A 282 8.85 21.97 -26.45
N ASP A 283 7.86 21.67 -27.29
CA ASP A 283 7.98 21.80 -28.74
C ASP A 283 8.39 23.22 -29.16
N GLN A 284 7.76 24.23 -28.53
CA GLN A 284 8.05 25.63 -28.83
C GLN A 284 9.46 26.07 -28.41
N VAL A 285 9.92 25.62 -27.25
CA VAL A 285 11.23 26.01 -26.70
C VAL A 285 12.36 25.22 -27.34
N PHE A 286 12.13 24.00 -27.72
CA PHE A 286 13.14 23.12 -28.33
C PHE A 286 13.31 23.35 -29.83
N ALA A 287 12.31 23.93 -30.50
CA ALA A 287 12.36 24.21 -31.94
C ALA A 287 13.63 24.98 -32.34
N GLY A 288 14.37 24.47 -33.34
CA GLY A 288 15.61 25.06 -33.83
C GLY A 288 16.81 24.96 -32.88
N THR A 289 16.69 24.23 -31.76
CA THR A 289 17.79 23.93 -30.84
C THR A 289 18.33 22.50 -31.07
N ARG A 290 19.38 22.12 -30.36
CA ARG A 290 19.88 20.72 -30.35
C ARG A 290 18.86 19.71 -29.77
N HIS A 291 17.79 20.17 -29.16
CA HIS A 291 16.73 19.36 -28.57
C HIS A 291 15.49 19.25 -29.45
N ASP A 292 15.52 19.85 -30.63
CA ASP A 292 14.40 19.86 -31.60
C ASP A 292 13.88 18.44 -31.87
N GLY A 293 12.56 18.27 -31.78
CA GLY A 293 11.89 16.98 -31.92
C GLY A 293 12.07 15.99 -30.77
N ARG A 294 12.72 16.39 -29.68
CA ARG A 294 12.89 15.57 -28.46
C ARG A 294 11.82 15.92 -27.44
N HIS A 295 11.21 14.88 -26.82
CA HIS A 295 10.38 15.03 -25.62
C HIS A 295 11.13 14.48 -24.41
N LEU A 296 11.24 15.27 -23.35
CA LEU A 296 11.79 14.81 -22.08
C LEU A 296 10.84 13.84 -21.41
N PRO A 297 11.36 12.80 -20.72
CA PRO A 297 10.56 12.07 -19.75
C PRO A 297 9.94 13.04 -18.74
N ILE A 298 8.73 12.72 -18.27
CA ILE A 298 8.05 13.46 -17.20
C ILE A 298 7.84 12.49 -16.04
N ASN A 299 8.10 12.96 -14.82
CA ASN A 299 7.64 12.32 -13.59
C ASN A 299 6.83 13.32 -12.77
N ILE A 300 5.53 13.08 -12.62
CA ILE A 300 4.68 13.82 -11.68
C ILE A 300 4.89 13.17 -10.32
N ASN A 301 5.96 13.58 -9.64
CA ASN A 301 6.50 12.84 -8.50
C ASN A 301 5.84 13.15 -7.15
N GLU A 302 4.69 13.85 -7.18
CA GLU A 302 3.67 13.87 -6.14
C GLU A 302 2.30 14.05 -6.80
N TYR A 303 1.47 13.00 -6.82
CA TYR A 303 0.11 13.09 -7.32
C TYR A 303 -0.90 12.51 -6.34
N ALA A 304 -2.16 12.85 -6.50
CA ALA A 304 -3.28 12.54 -5.61
C ALA A 304 -3.14 13.18 -4.22
N TYR A 305 -4.08 12.86 -3.35
CA TYR A 305 -4.02 13.24 -1.95
C TYR A 305 -3.89 11.98 -1.08
N ASN A 306 -3.06 12.03 -0.06
CA ASN A 306 -2.77 10.91 0.83
C ASN A 306 -3.96 10.40 1.67
N TYR A 307 -5.15 10.93 1.45
CA TYR A 307 -6.37 10.53 2.13
C TYR A 307 -7.20 9.50 1.38
N HIS A 308 -7.01 9.37 0.06
CA HIS A 308 -7.78 8.47 -0.81
C HIS A 308 -6.92 7.42 -1.52
N THR A 309 -5.63 7.35 -1.21
CA THR A 309 -4.65 6.49 -1.89
C THR A 309 -4.92 4.99 -1.73
N SER A 310 -5.70 4.59 -0.73
CA SER A 310 -6.12 3.19 -0.53
C SER A 310 -7.40 2.80 -1.26
N VAL A 311 -8.09 3.75 -1.94
CA VAL A 311 -9.45 3.56 -2.49
C VAL A 311 -9.39 3.25 -3.98
N PRO A 312 -9.60 1.99 -4.41
CA PRO A 312 -9.45 1.59 -5.81
C PRO A 312 -10.29 2.42 -6.79
N GLY A 313 -11.55 2.71 -6.47
CA GLY A 313 -12.45 3.51 -7.31
C GLY A 313 -12.02 4.97 -7.47
N GLN A 314 -11.21 5.50 -6.54
CA GLN A 314 -10.63 6.84 -6.64
C GLN A 314 -9.34 6.79 -7.46
N MET A 315 -8.47 5.84 -7.17
CA MET A 315 -7.13 5.80 -7.77
C MET A 315 -7.13 5.38 -9.24
N ILE A 316 -8.10 4.60 -9.70
CA ILE A 316 -8.22 4.26 -11.12
C ILE A 316 -8.37 5.51 -12.01
N GLN A 317 -8.95 6.57 -11.52
CA GLN A 317 -9.13 7.82 -12.26
C GLN A 317 -7.80 8.53 -12.49
N TRP A 318 -6.92 8.52 -11.48
CA TRP A 318 -5.55 9.00 -11.59
C TRP A 318 -4.72 8.14 -12.53
N ILE A 319 -4.80 6.81 -12.38
CA ILE A 319 -4.13 5.84 -13.26
C ILE A 319 -4.52 6.11 -14.72
N ALA A 320 -5.81 6.31 -15.01
CA ALA A 320 -6.30 6.62 -16.36
C ALA A 320 -5.69 7.92 -16.90
N ALA A 321 -5.63 8.96 -16.08
CA ALA A 321 -5.09 10.26 -16.51
C ALA A 321 -3.58 10.19 -16.79
N ILE A 322 -2.83 9.50 -15.95
CA ILE A 322 -1.38 9.32 -16.06
C ILE A 322 -1.06 8.43 -17.27
N GLU A 323 -1.81 7.35 -17.46
CA GLU A 323 -1.63 6.47 -18.62
C GLU A 323 -1.99 7.16 -19.94
N ASP A 324 -3.04 7.97 -19.99
CA ASP A 324 -3.39 8.79 -21.16
C ASP A 324 -2.27 9.79 -21.49
N ALA A 325 -1.65 10.37 -20.47
CA ALA A 325 -0.57 11.34 -20.63
C ALA A 325 0.81 10.70 -20.92
N LYS A 326 0.94 9.37 -20.79
CA LYS A 326 2.19 8.61 -21.00
C LYS A 326 3.37 9.15 -20.17
N VAL A 327 3.14 9.36 -18.88
CA VAL A 327 4.13 9.88 -17.95
C VAL A 327 4.32 8.93 -16.77
N ASP A 328 5.45 9.02 -16.08
CA ASP A 328 5.63 8.42 -14.77
C ASP A 328 5.03 9.34 -13.70
N ALA A 329 4.59 8.75 -12.58
CA ALA A 329 4.06 9.53 -11.48
C ALA A 329 4.18 8.76 -10.15
N ASP A 330 4.44 9.47 -9.05
CA ASP A 330 4.60 8.91 -7.72
C ASP A 330 3.43 9.36 -6.82
N ILE A 331 2.75 8.40 -6.21
CA ILE A 331 1.63 8.66 -5.29
C ILE A 331 2.15 9.46 -4.09
N ALA A 332 1.59 10.64 -3.86
CA ALA A 332 1.94 11.48 -2.72
C ALA A 332 1.49 10.85 -1.41
N TYR A 333 2.44 10.59 -0.49
CA TYR A 333 2.14 9.96 0.77
C TYR A 333 3.19 10.33 1.84
N TRP A 334 2.73 10.83 2.98
CA TRP A 334 3.58 11.34 4.05
C TRP A 334 3.25 10.74 5.42
N ASN A 335 2.49 9.64 5.49
CA ASN A 335 1.99 9.12 6.76
C ASN A 335 2.87 8.02 7.35
N ILE A 336 3.19 6.98 6.56
CA ILE A 336 3.99 5.81 7.01
C ILE A 336 4.93 5.41 5.90
N ASP A 337 6.23 5.54 6.12
CA ASP A 337 7.23 5.13 5.14
C ASP A 337 7.27 3.60 5.00
N GLY A 338 7.47 3.13 3.78
CA GLY A 338 7.60 1.69 3.50
C GLY A 338 6.29 0.93 3.30
N ASN A 339 5.15 1.63 3.18
CA ASN A 339 3.86 0.98 2.92
C ASN A 339 3.34 1.13 1.48
N LEU A 340 4.23 1.45 0.53
CA LEU A 340 3.90 1.67 -0.89
C LEU A 340 2.76 2.67 -1.07
N SER A 341 2.83 3.80 -0.39
CA SER A 341 1.82 4.86 -0.43
C SER A 341 0.40 4.33 -0.21
N ASP A 342 0.21 3.68 0.93
CA ASP A 342 -1.09 3.17 1.39
C ASP A 342 -1.62 1.97 0.60
N SER A 343 -0.74 1.18 -0.02
CA SER A 343 -1.11 -0.05 -0.71
C SER A 343 -0.55 -1.31 -0.06
N ALA A 344 0.58 -1.24 0.64
CA ALA A 344 1.12 -2.35 1.42
C ALA A 344 0.68 -2.28 2.88
N VAL A 345 0.33 -3.42 3.44
CA VAL A 345 -0.05 -3.60 4.84
C VAL A 345 0.95 -4.54 5.49
N GLN A 346 1.44 -4.18 6.67
CA GLN A 346 2.52 -4.94 7.30
C GLN A 346 3.75 -5.04 6.36
N ALA A 347 4.45 -6.18 6.32
CA ALA A 347 5.60 -6.36 5.43
C ALA A 347 5.24 -7.00 4.08
N ASN A 348 4.21 -7.85 4.05
CA ASN A 348 3.92 -8.73 2.91
C ASN A 348 2.43 -8.82 2.53
N ARG A 349 1.59 -7.92 2.99
CA ARG A 349 0.16 -7.91 2.70
C ARG A 349 -0.17 -6.73 1.78
N GLY A 350 -1.18 -6.89 0.92
CA GLY A 350 -1.69 -5.84 0.06
C GLY A 350 -3.14 -5.54 0.38
N ASN A 351 -3.55 -4.27 0.34
CA ASN A 351 -4.94 -3.87 0.41
C ASN A 351 -5.58 -3.80 -1.00
N GLY A 352 -6.79 -3.25 -1.12
CA GLY A 352 -7.48 -3.12 -2.42
C GLY A 352 -6.68 -2.30 -3.44
N GLN A 353 -5.96 -1.27 -3.02
CA GLN A 353 -5.13 -0.46 -3.91
C GLN A 353 -3.95 -1.25 -4.49
N TRP A 354 -3.32 -2.12 -3.71
CA TRP A 354 -2.28 -3.00 -4.21
C TRP A 354 -2.81 -3.89 -5.35
N TRP A 355 -4.02 -4.45 -5.19
CA TRP A 355 -4.65 -5.27 -6.22
C TRP A 355 -5.03 -4.47 -7.47
N LEU A 356 -5.40 -3.19 -7.32
CA LEU A 356 -5.61 -2.31 -8.48
C LEU A 356 -4.30 -2.08 -9.25
N LEU A 357 -3.21 -1.77 -8.55
CA LEU A 357 -1.90 -1.61 -9.17
C LEU A 357 -1.39 -2.92 -9.78
N HIS A 358 -1.70 -4.06 -9.15
CA HIS A 358 -1.39 -5.38 -9.72
C HIS A 358 -2.17 -5.65 -11.02
N ALA A 359 -3.46 -5.32 -11.08
CA ALA A 359 -4.24 -5.43 -12.30
C ALA A 359 -3.70 -4.50 -13.40
N TYR A 360 -3.30 -3.28 -13.04
CA TYR A 360 -2.67 -2.32 -13.95
C TYR A 360 -1.33 -2.86 -14.48
N ALA A 361 -0.47 -3.40 -13.64
CA ALA A 361 0.78 -4.05 -14.06
C ALA A 361 0.58 -5.28 -14.97
N GLY A 362 -0.60 -5.88 -14.95
CA GLY A 362 -1.01 -6.97 -15.83
C GLY A 362 -1.36 -6.55 -17.25
N MET A 363 -1.54 -5.25 -17.52
CA MET A 363 -1.84 -4.71 -18.86
C MET A 363 -0.61 -4.77 -19.77
N SER A 364 -0.83 -4.83 -21.08
CA SER A 364 0.24 -4.90 -22.08
C SER A 364 -0.28 -4.56 -23.49
N GLY A 365 0.63 -4.42 -24.46
CA GLY A 365 0.31 -4.05 -25.82
C GLY A 365 0.22 -2.54 -25.99
N HIS A 366 -0.85 -2.05 -26.60
CA HIS A 366 -1.12 -0.62 -26.76
C HIS A 366 -2.40 -0.22 -26.05
N THR A 367 -2.51 1.03 -25.67
CA THR A 367 -3.70 1.59 -25.05
C THR A 367 -4.76 1.94 -26.09
N LEU A 368 -6.01 1.88 -25.64
CA LEU A 368 -7.20 2.14 -26.45
C LEU A 368 -7.84 3.47 -26.04
N ALA A 369 -8.55 4.10 -26.98
CA ALA A 369 -9.35 5.29 -26.68
C ALA A 369 -10.52 4.91 -25.76
N VAL A 370 -10.58 5.53 -24.60
CA VAL A 370 -11.66 5.40 -23.61
C VAL A 370 -12.42 6.71 -23.51
N THR A 371 -13.72 6.68 -23.77
CA THR A 371 -14.61 7.83 -23.61
C THR A 371 -15.48 7.63 -22.36
N PRO A 372 -15.21 8.35 -21.28
CA PRO A 372 -16.04 8.30 -20.10
C PRO A 372 -17.39 8.98 -20.32
N PRO A 373 -18.43 8.70 -19.53
CA PRO A 373 -19.74 9.33 -19.67
C PRO A 373 -19.73 10.82 -19.40
N GLN A 374 -18.73 11.32 -18.68
CA GLN A 374 -18.51 12.72 -18.35
C GLN A 374 -17.05 13.09 -18.68
N PRO A 375 -16.74 13.34 -19.98
CA PRO A 375 -15.38 13.67 -20.40
C PRO A 375 -14.92 14.99 -19.75
N GLY A 376 -13.68 15.01 -19.24
CA GLY A 376 -13.08 16.18 -18.60
C GLY A 376 -13.51 16.42 -17.14
N GLU A 377 -14.40 15.61 -16.59
CA GLU A 377 -14.75 15.67 -15.17
C GLU A 377 -13.92 14.69 -14.35
N SER A 378 -13.43 15.15 -13.20
CA SER A 378 -12.79 14.32 -12.20
C SER A 378 -13.81 13.67 -11.27
N TYR A 379 -13.42 12.59 -10.60
CA TYR A 379 -14.24 11.85 -9.62
C TYR A 379 -15.55 11.33 -10.20
N THR A 380 -15.48 10.81 -11.43
CA THR A 380 -16.57 10.16 -12.16
C THR A 380 -16.12 8.81 -12.70
N LEU A 381 -17.02 8.05 -13.35
CA LEU A 381 -16.66 6.78 -14.00
C LEU A 381 -15.61 6.99 -15.08
N GLN A 382 -14.44 6.43 -14.87
CA GLN A 382 -13.31 6.48 -15.80
C GLN A 382 -12.66 5.10 -15.92
N GLY A 383 -11.71 4.96 -16.83
CA GLY A 383 -10.95 3.72 -16.98
C GLY A 383 -9.80 3.85 -17.94
N VAL A 384 -9.00 2.81 -17.99
CA VAL A 384 -7.90 2.58 -18.94
C VAL A 384 -8.13 1.23 -19.61
N ALA A 385 -7.82 1.15 -20.90
CA ALA A 385 -7.96 -0.08 -21.66
C ALA A 385 -6.75 -0.33 -22.55
N THR A 386 -6.38 -1.61 -22.70
CA THR A 386 -5.30 -2.04 -23.60
C THR A 386 -5.74 -3.18 -24.49
N LEU A 387 -5.11 -3.29 -25.65
CA LEU A 387 -5.15 -4.45 -26.52
C LEU A 387 -3.74 -5.01 -26.71
N ASP A 388 -3.58 -6.29 -26.39
CA ASP A 388 -2.38 -7.06 -26.71
C ASP A 388 -2.73 -8.10 -27.81
N PRO A 389 -2.41 -7.83 -29.08
CA PRO A 389 -2.72 -8.73 -30.18
C PRO A 389 -1.99 -10.09 -30.07
N ALA A 390 -0.78 -10.11 -29.48
CA ALA A 390 -0.02 -11.34 -29.32
C ALA A 390 -0.67 -12.28 -28.30
N LYS A 391 -1.24 -11.71 -27.24
CA LYS A 391 -2.02 -12.45 -26.25
C LYS A 391 -3.48 -12.66 -26.65
N LYS A 392 -3.96 -11.97 -27.68
CA LYS A 392 -5.39 -11.89 -28.06
C LYS A 392 -6.26 -11.50 -26.85
N GLN A 393 -5.81 -10.52 -26.08
CA GLN A 393 -6.50 -10.02 -24.89
C GLN A 393 -6.72 -8.52 -24.99
N ALA A 394 -7.94 -8.08 -24.69
CA ALA A 394 -8.20 -6.71 -24.29
C ALA A 394 -8.41 -6.70 -22.76
N ARG A 395 -7.71 -5.81 -22.07
CA ARG A 395 -7.87 -5.60 -20.62
C ARG A 395 -8.39 -4.20 -20.37
N VAL A 396 -9.35 -4.10 -19.48
CA VAL A 396 -9.96 -2.83 -19.07
C VAL A 396 -9.97 -2.78 -17.56
N ILE A 397 -9.52 -1.67 -17.00
CA ILE A 397 -9.71 -1.35 -15.57
C ILE A 397 -10.55 -0.08 -15.52
N LEU A 398 -11.61 -0.08 -14.72
CA LEU A 398 -12.53 1.04 -14.59
C LEU A 398 -13.02 1.21 -13.14
N GLY A 399 -13.50 2.39 -12.80
CA GLY A 399 -14.04 2.68 -11.45
C GLY A 399 -14.43 4.15 -11.28
N GLY A 400 -14.78 4.52 -10.06
CA GLY A 400 -15.24 5.88 -9.71
C GLY A 400 -16.69 6.16 -10.08
N GLY A 401 -17.41 5.17 -10.58
CA GLY A 401 -18.85 5.25 -10.82
C GLY A 401 -19.65 4.45 -9.81
N SER A 402 -20.92 4.76 -9.67
CA SER A 402 -21.85 4.04 -8.81
C SER A 402 -23.16 3.69 -9.52
N GLY A 403 -23.84 2.65 -9.06
CA GLY A 403 -25.15 2.26 -9.56
C GLY A 403 -25.11 1.60 -10.93
N ALA A 404 -26.19 1.77 -11.72
CA ALA A 404 -26.33 1.16 -13.04
C ALA A 404 -25.54 1.93 -14.10
N ASN A 405 -24.66 1.24 -14.82
CA ASN A 405 -23.82 1.78 -15.88
C ASN A 405 -23.66 0.77 -17.02
N THR A 406 -23.32 1.24 -18.22
CA THR A 406 -22.99 0.38 -19.36
C THR A 406 -21.52 0.57 -19.72
N VAL A 407 -20.79 -0.51 -19.87
CA VAL A 407 -19.43 -0.53 -20.44
C VAL A 407 -19.54 -1.13 -21.84
N SER A 408 -19.15 -0.36 -22.85
CA SER A 408 -19.27 -0.71 -24.26
C SER A 408 -17.90 -0.82 -24.92
N LEU A 409 -17.59 -2.00 -25.47
CA LEU A 409 -16.44 -2.20 -26.32
C LEU A 409 -16.92 -2.17 -27.77
N ALA A 410 -16.50 -1.16 -28.52
CA ALA A 410 -16.86 -0.98 -29.93
C ALA A 410 -15.70 -1.39 -30.85
N ASN A 411 -16.01 -1.66 -32.11
CA ASN A 411 -15.04 -1.98 -33.14
C ASN A 411 -14.14 -3.19 -32.83
N ILE A 412 -14.71 -4.21 -32.16
CA ILE A 412 -13.94 -5.41 -31.77
C ILE A 412 -13.55 -6.19 -33.05
N PRO A 413 -12.24 -6.44 -33.31
CA PRO A 413 -11.78 -7.13 -34.51
C PRO A 413 -12.10 -8.62 -34.45
N ALA A 414 -13.10 -9.04 -35.25
CA ALA A 414 -13.54 -10.44 -35.31
C ALA A 414 -12.42 -11.41 -35.78
N ALA A 415 -11.44 -10.93 -36.56
CA ALA A 415 -10.27 -11.71 -36.93
C ALA A 415 -9.40 -12.14 -35.71
N LEU A 416 -9.37 -11.32 -34.64
CA LEU A 416 -8.59 -11.59 -33.45
C LEU A 416 -9.39 -12.39 -32.41
N PHE A 417 -10.65 -12.05 -32.20
CA PHE A 417 -11.48 -12.57 -31.11
C PHE A 417 -12.51 -13.63 -31.55
N GLY A 418 -12.85 -13.73 -32.84
CA GLY A 418 -13.93 -14.57 -33.36
C GLY A 418 -15.30 -13.92 -33.20
N ARG A 419 -16.35 -14.73 -33.23
CA ARG A 419 -17.77 -14.27 -33.12
C ARG A 419 -18.23 -14.15 -31.67
N ASN A 420 -17.63 -14.94 -30.77
CA ASN A 420 -17.92 -14.97 -29.36
C ASN A 420 -16.64 -14.70 -28.58
N VAL A 421 -16.78 -14.00 -27.47
CA VAL A 421 -15.67 -13.69 -26.53
C VAL A 421 -15.95 -14.25 -25.16
N ARG A 422 -14.90 -14.60 -24.44
CA ARG A 422 -14.93 -14.81 -23.01
C ARG A 422 -14.67 -13.49 -22.32
N VAL A 423 -15.48 -13.15 -21.34
CA VAL A 423 -15.36 -11.94 -20.54
C VAL A 423 -15.30 -12.33 -19.06
N LEU A 424 -14.15 -12.16 -18.45
CA LEU A 424 -13.98 -12.26 -17.01
C LEU A 424 -14.06 -10.87 -16.41
N VAL A 425 -14.95 -10.67 -15.44
CA VAL A 425 -15.08 -9.42 -14.66
C VAL A 425 -14.74 -9.69 -13.22
N ARG A 426 -13.78 -8.92 -12.68
CA ARG A 426 -13.35 -8.99 -11.29
C ARG A 426 -13.60 -7.66 -10.58
N GLU A 427 -14.10 -7.72 -9.35
CA GLU A 427 -14.24 -6.56 -8.46
C GLU A 427 -13.00 -6.44 -7.58
N ILE A 428 -12.42 -5.26 -7.51
CA ILE A 428 -11.31 -4.86 -6.62
C ILE A 428 -11.91 -3.95 -5.56
N GLY A 429 -12.25 -4.50 -4.41
CA GLY A 429 -12.94 -3.78 -3.34
C GLY A 429 -11.98 -2.98 -2.45
N TRP A 430 -12.51 -1.97 -1.78
CA TRP A 430 -11.82 -1.26 -0.71
C TRP A 430 -11.84 -2.07 0.60
N SER A 431 -10.71 -2.20 1.26
CA SER A 431 -10.53 -2.94 2.52
C SER A 431 -10.08 -2.06 3.70
N GLY A 432 -10.03 -0.75 3.50
CA GLY A 432 -9.41 0.19 4.42
C GLY A 432 -7.93 0.46 4.06
N GLN A 433 -7.34 1.46 4.71
CA GLN A 433 -5.93 1.81 4.50
C GLN A 433 -4.99 0.71 5.00
N LEU A 434 -5.30 0.15 6.18
CA LEU A 434 -4.48 -0.84 6.88
C LEU A 434 -5.01 -2.27 6.78
N GLY A 435 -6.16 -2.47 6.12
CA GLY A 435 -6.80 -3.78 5.96
C GLY A 435 -6.31 -4.51 4.73
N ASP A 436 -5.76 -5.71 4.91
CA ASP A 436 -5.38 -6.54 3.78
C ASP A 436 -6.62 -7.04 2.98
N ALA A 437 -6.41 -7.35 1.71
CA ALA A 437 -7.47 -7.77 0.81
C ALA A 437 -7.15 -9.11 0.14
N PRO A 438 -8.15 -9.98 -0.02
CA PRO A 438 -8.02 -11.14 -0.89
C PRO A 438 -7.90 -10.70 -2.37
N PRO A 439 -7.54 -11.63 -3.29
CA PRO A 439 -7.52 -11.33 -4.72
C PRO A 439 -8.84 -10.78 -5.23
N PRO A 440 -8.84 -10.01 -6.33
CA PRO A 440 -10.04 -9.47 -6.94
C PRO A 440 -11.10 -10.57 -7.18
N ARG A 441 -12.31 -10.32 -6.70
CA ARG A 441 -13.44 -11.25 -6.75
C ARG A 441 -13.96 -11.41 -8.17
N ALA A 442 -13.97 -12.60 -8.72
CA ALA A 442 -14.60 -12.90 -10.01
C ALA A 442 -16.14 -12.81 -9.88
N ILE A 443 -16.72 -11.66 -10.26
CA ILE A 443 -18.16 -11.43 -10.18
C ILE A 443 -18.91 -11.94 -11.39
N ALA A 444 -18.22 -12.15 -12.53
CA ALA A 444 -18.79 -12.76 -13.73
C ALA A 444 -17.69 -13.37 -14.60
N ASP A 445 -18.01 -14.49 -15.23
CA ASP A 445 -17.21 -15.14 -16.26
C ASP A 445 -18.16 -15.66 -17.35
N LEU A 446 -18.28 -14.90 -18.43
CA LEU A 446 -19.34 -15.01 -19.41
C LEU A 446 -18.80 -15.31 -20.81
N THR A 447 -19.51 -16.10 -21.58
CA THR A 447 -19.29 -16.19 -23.03
C THR A 447 -20.39 -15.42 -23.72
N LEU A 448 -20.01 -14.37 -24.45
CA LEU A 448 -20.93 -13.41 -25.06
C LEU A 448 -20.68 -13.27 -26.56
N PRO A 449 -21.75 -13.09 -27.40
CA PRO A 449 -21.58 -12.80 -28.80
C PRO A 449 -21.16 -11.35 -29.02
N ILE A 450 -20.32 -11.12 -30.02
CA ILE A 450 -20.07 -9.78 -30.59
C ILE A 450 -21.18 -9.46 -31.58
N VAL A 451 -21.95 -8.41 -31.32
CA VAL A 451 -23.05 -7.97 -32.17
C VAL A 451 -22.66 -6.71 -32.93
N ALA A 452 -22.58 -6.78 -34.26
CA ALA A 452 -22.15 -5.66 -35.12
C ALA A 452 -20.83 -5.01 -34.64
N GLY A 453 -19.86 -5.82 -34.22
CA GLY A 453 -18.57 -5.33 -33.71
C GLY A 453 -18.60 -4.76 -32.31
N THR A 454 -19.70 -4.87 -31.58
CA THR A 454 -19.88 -4.27 -30.27
C THR A 454 -20.19 -5.32 -29.19
N LEU A 455 -19.73 -5.06 -27.98
CA LEU A 455 -20.03 -5.82 -26.77
C LEU A 455 -20.46 -4.84 -25.67
N ASP A 456 -21.70 -4.93 -25.23
CA ASP A 456 -22.24 -4.13 -24.12
C ASP A 456 -22.36 -4.95 -22.84
N LEU A 457 -21.81 -4.44 -21.76
CA LEU A 457 -21.88 -5.00 -20.41
C LEU A 457 -22.70 -4.06 -19.50
N ALA A 458 -23.86 -4.51 -19.07
CA ALA A 458 -24.79 -3.72 -18.26
C ALA A 458 -24.61 -4.02 -16.77
N PHE A 459 -23.88 -3.17 -16.06
CA PHE A 459 -23.77 -3.21 -14.60
C PHE A 459 -25.07 -2.71 -13.94
N GLY A 460 -25.49 -3.36 -12.85
CA GLY A 460 -26.73 -3.05 -12.13
C GLY A 460 -27.98 -3.56 -12.83
N ARG A 461 -27.82 -4.33 -13.92
CA ARG A 461 -28.91 -4.96 -14.67
C ARG A 461 -28.45 -6.34 -15.13
N GLY A 462 -29.28 -7.34 -14.98
CA GLY A 462 -28.96 -8.71 -15.40
C GLY A 462 -27.92 -9.40 -14.50
N ALA A 463 -26.88 -9.96 -15.10
CA ALA A 463 -25.87 -10.79 -14.41
C ALA A 463 -24.81 -9.99 -13.64
N LEU A 464 -24.59 -8.72 -13.97
CA LEU A 464 -23.56 -7.90 -13.31
C LEU A 464 -24.17 -7.04 -12.20
N PRO A 465 -23.57 -7.01 -11.00
CA PRO A 465 -24.02 -6.13 -9.93
C PRO A 465 -23.83 -4.66 -10.31
N ALA A 466 -24.48 -3.75 -9.59
CA ALA A 466 -24.26 -2.33 -9.75
C ALA A 466 -22.82 -1.97 -9.34
N LEU A 467 -22.27 -0.94 -10.00
CA LEU A 467 -20.94 -0.43 -9.64
C LEU A 467 -20.98 0.18 -8.22
N ARG A 468 -19.91 -0.03 -7.49
CA ARG A 468 -19.64 0.56 -6.18
C ARG A 468 -18.59 1.66 -6.33
N GLU A 469 -18.81 2.78 -5.67
CA GLU A 469 -17.99 3.97 -5.81
C GLU A 469 -16.53 3.74 -5.37
N GLU A 470 -16.34 3.00 -4.29
CA GLU A 470 -15.03 2.69 -3.73
C GLU A 470 -14.28 1.58 -4.48
N SER A 471 -14.98 0.80 -5.31
CA SER A 471 -14.41 -0.34 -6.04
C SER A 471 -13.88 0.07 -7.41
N ALA A 472 -12.81 -0.60 -7.82
CA ALA A 472 -12.42 -0.70 -9.23
C ALA A 472 -12.82 -2.08 -9.79
N TYR A 473 -12.86 -2.19 -11.10
CA TYR A 473 -13.23 -3.41 -11.81
C TYR A 473 -12.22 -3.71 -12.89
N GLU A 474 -11.72 -4.94 -12.92
CA GLU A 474 -10.90 -5.45 -14.02
C GLU A 474 -11.79 -6.30 -14.95
N MET A 475 -11.72 -6.03 -16.25
CA MET A 475 -12.33 -6.84 -17.28
C MET A 475 -11.26 -7.40 -18.21
N ILE A 476 -11.29 -8.71 -18.45
CA ILE A 476 -10.41 -9.38 -19.41
C ILE A 476 -11.27 -10.00 -20.49
N VAL A 477 -11.07 -9.54 -21.74
CA VAL A 477 -11.76 -10.02 -22.93
C VAL A 477 -10.80 -10.83 -23.77
N SER A 478 -11.17 -12.05 -24.14
CA SER A 478 -10.36 -12.97 -24.93
C SER A 478 -11.24 -13.78 -25.89
N PRO A 479 -10.68 -14.52 -26.86
CA PRO A 479 -11.45 -15.47 -27.64
C PRO A 479 -12.17 -16.46 -26.74
N ALA A 480 -13.39 -16.84 -27.11
CA ALA A 480 -14.14 -17.83 -26.36
C ALA A 480 -13.45 -19.20 -26.43
N GLY A 481 -13.11 -19.75 -25.27
CA GLY A 481 -12.54 -21.09 -25.12
C GLY A 481 -13.59 -22.07 -24.54
N GLY A 482 -13.22 -23.34 -24.48
CA GLY A 482 -14.12 -24.44 -24.05
C GLY A 482 -14.05 -24.77 -22.54
N GLY A 483 -13.15 -24.15 -21.78
CA GLY A 483 -12.97 -24.47 -20.36
C GLY A 483 -14.08 -23.99 -19.44
N ALA A 484 -14.21 -24.60 -18.27
CA ALA A 484 -15.20 -24.21 -17.27
C ALA A 484 -15.05 -22.73 -16.85
N THR A 485 -16.16 -22.10 -16.49
CA THR A 485 -16.17 -20.71 -16.00
C THR A 485 -15.64 -20.61 -14.58
N THR A 486 -14.97 -19.52 -14.28
CA THR A 486 -14.60 -19.15 -12.91
C THR A 486 -15.87 -18.87 -12.13
N ARG A 487 -15.99 -19.49 -10.97
CA ARG A 487 -17.16 -19.31 -10.11
C ARG A 487 -16.91 -18.15 -9.14
N ASP A 488 -17.93 -17.33 -8.90
CA ASP A 488 -17.91 -16.38 -7.80
C ASP A 488 -17.78 -17.13 -6.47
N PRO A 489 -16.76 -16.85 -5.65
CA PRO A 489 -16.59 -17.50 -4.34
C PRO A 489 -17.64 -17.05 -3.31
N ILE A 490 -18.47 -16.07 -3.64
CA ILE A 490 -19.46 -15.46 -2.76
C ILE A 490 -20.86 -15.64 -3.35
N LEU A 491 -21.76 -16.24 -2.57
CA LEU A 491 -23.16 -16.39 -2.95
C LEU A 491 -24.00 -15.14 -2.72
N TRP A 492 -23.61 -14.34 -1.73
CA TRP A 492 -24.30 -13.11 -1.37
C TRP A 492 -23.42 -12.24 -0.46
N GLN A 493 -23.53 -10.91 -0.61
CA GLN A 493 -22.86 -9.92 0.22
C GLN A 493 -23.70 -8.66 0.34
N GLN A 494 -23.68 -8.04 1.53
CA GLN A 494 -24.35 -6.78 1.78
C GLN A 494 -23.60 -5.98 2.84
N ASP A 495 -23.45 -4.68 2.58
CA ASP A 495 -22.90 -3.71 3.53
C ASP A 495 -24.00 -3.01 4.28
N TYR A 496 -23.72 -2.65 5.53
CA TYR A 496 -24.59 -1.90 6.42
C TYR A 496 -23.77 -0.78 7.08
N GLU A 497 -24.07 0.45 6.70
CA GLU A 497 -23.39 1.64 7.18
C GLU A 497 -23.69 1.90 8.65
N ALA A 498 -22.68 2.28 9.44
CA ALA A 498 -22.82 2.48 10.88
C ALA A 498 -23.72 3.67 11.25
N GLU A 499 -23.68 4.76 10.46
CA GLU A 499 -24.52 5.93 10.69
C GLU A 499 -26.01 5.65 10.48
N LYS A 500 -26.36 4.58 9.75
CA LYS A 500 -27.72 4.09 9.51
C LYS A 500 -28.20 3.08 10.56
N ALA A 501 -27.29 2.58 11.38
CA ALA A 501 -27.61 1.64 12.45
C ALA A 501 -28.36 2.32 13.61
N GLU A 502 -29.10 1.55 14.36
CA GLU A 502 -29.77 2.02 15.58
C GLU A 502 -28.75 2.26 16.69
N ARG A 503 -28.77 3.46 17.27
CA ARG A 503 -27.86 3.85 18.36
C ARG A 503 -28.60 3.83 19.68
N GLN A 504 -28.13 3.00 20.60
CA GLN A 504 -28.72 2.82 21.93
C GLN A 504 -27.72 3.23 23.02
N GLY A 505 -28.16 3.89 24.05
CA GLY A 505 -27.33 4.45 25.12
C GLY A 505 -26.84 5.87 24.80
N THR A 506 -26.11 6.47 25.74
CA THR A 506 -25.56 7.84 25.61
C THR A 506 -24.11 7.80 25.21
N GLY A 507 -23.71 8.65 24.27
CA GLY A 507 -22.30 8.81 23.84
C GLY A 507 -21.99 8.36 22.42
N LEU A 508 -22.90 7.67 21.73
CA LEU A 508 -22.73 7.39 20.30
C LEU A 508 -23.00 8.65 19.48
N THR A 509 -22.05 9.02 18.64
CA THR A 509 -22.12 10.21 17.78
C THR A 509 -21.76 9.84 16.34
N ILE A 510 -22.50 10.39 15.38
CA ILE A 510 -22.13 10.33 13.96
C ILE A 510 -21.00 11.34 13.74
N LYS A 511 -19.94 10.90 13.07
CA LYS A 511 -18.82 11.70 12.58
C LYS A 511 -18.94 11.86 11.08
N GLY A 512 -18.58 13.03 10.57
CA GLY A 512 -18.66 13.37 9.17
C GLY A 512 -19.34 14.72 8.92
N PRO A 513 -19.54 15.12 7.65
CA PRO A 513 -19.09 14.37 6.47
C PRO A 513 -17.57 14.27 6.40
N GLU A 514 -17.09 13.05 6.18
CA GLU A 514 -15.68 12.74 5.91
C GLU A 514 -15.41 12.77 4.40
N GLY A 515 -14.22 12.33 3.99
CA GLY A 515 -13.83 12.29 2.59
C GLY A 515 -14.76 11.44 1.74
N SER A 516 -15.47 12.12 0.86
CA SER A 516 -16.24 11.57 -0.25
C SER A 516 -15.40 11.73 -1.52
N PRO A 517 -15.82 11.24 -2.67
CA PRO A 517 -15.09 11.43 -3.92
C PRO A 517 -14.68 12.88 -4.23
N LYS A 518 -15.41 13.84 -3.71
CA LYS A 518 -15.13 15.27 -3.93
C LYS A 518 -14.48 15.97 -2.74
N ALA A 519 -14.42 15.35 -1.57
CA ALA A 519 -13.79 15.89 -0.36
C ALA A 519 -12.44 15.19 -0.14
N VAL A 520 -11.52 15.39 -1.08
CA VAL A 520 -10.22 14.71 -1.15
C VAL A 520 -9.21 15.15 -0.09
N ASP A 521 -9.49 16.22 0.64
CA ASP A 521 -8.69 16.73 1.75
C ASP A 521 -8.94 16.01 3.09
N ARG A 522 -9.79 14.98 3.08
CA ARG A 522 -10.14 14.17 4.25
C ARG A 522 -9.99 12.69 3.98
N PHE A 523 -9.74 11.90 5.01
CA PHE A 523 -9.70 10.44 4.86
C PHE A 523 -11.03 9.91 4.34
N TYR A 524 -10.93 8.96 3.41
CA TYR A 524 -12.10 8.30 2.86
C TYR A 524 -12.84 7.51 3.96
N THR A 525 -14.15 7.64 3.97
CA THR A 525 -15.07 6.89 4.83
C THR A 525 -16.26 6.45 3.98
N SER A 526 -16.68 5.20 4.09
CA SER A 526 -17.83 4.67 3.34
C SER A 526 -19.06 5.52 3.62
N GLY A 527 -19.81 5.89 2.58
CA GLY A 527 -20.96 6.78 2.73
C GLY A 527 -20.65 8.20 3.28
N GLY A 528 -19.39 8.51 3.60
CA GLY A 528 -18.94 9.77 4.15
C GLY A 528 -19.18 9.96 5.65
N TYR A 529 -19.62 8.92 6.36
CA TYR A 529 -19.95 9.02 7.79
C TYR A 529 -19.50 7.78 8.56
N SER A 530 -19.20 7.94 9.84
CA SER A 530 -18.85 6.87 10.76
C SER A 530 -19.51 7.12 12.13
N VAL A 531 -19.45 6.13 13.02
CA VAL A 531 -19.99 6.24 14.38
C VAL A 531 -18.87 6.08 15.41
N ALA A 532 -18.74 7.08 16.29
CA ALA A 532 -17.87 7.08 17.45
C ALA A 532 -18.66 6.83 18.73
N GLY A 533 -17.96 6.44 19.83
CA GLY A 533 -18.57 6.31 21.16
C GLY A 533 -18.70 4.86 21.64
N LEU A 534 -18.13 3.91 20.92
CA LEU A 534 -17.86 2.57 21.48
C LEU A 534 -16.59 2.67 22.35
N ALA A 535 -16.76 3.10 23.61
CA ALA A 535 -15.64 3.53 24.43
C ALA A 535 -15.74 3.03 25.88
N THR A 536 -14.61 3.09 26.58
CA THR A 536 -14.51 2.83 28.03
C THR A 536 -15.52 3.68 28.80
N GLY A 537 -16.19 3.08 29.78
CA GLY A 537 -17.14 3.76 30.67
C GLY A 537 -18.53 4.03 30.06
N THR A 538 -18.74 3.65 28.81
CA THR A 538 -20.06 3.74 28.17
C THR A 538 -20.88 2.45 28.33
N ASP A 539 -22.21 2.56 28.19
CA ASP A 539 -23.12 1.41 28.02
C ASP A 539 -23.90 1.66 26.72
N THR A 540 -23.18 1.56 25.61
CA THR A 540 -23.69 1.86 24.28
C THR A 540 -23.79 0.61 23.43
N ARG A 541 -24.72 0.63 22.47
CA ARG A 541 -24.95 -0.44 21.49
C ARG A 541 -25.21 0.17 20.13
N LEU A 542 -24.52 -0.34 19.14
CA LEU A 542 -24.76 -0.03 17.74
C LEU A 542 -25.41 -1.28 17.12
N ALA A 543 -26.69 -1.20 16.77
CA ALA A 543 -27.49 -2.32 16.31
C ALA A 543 -27.81 -2.15 14.81
N PHE A 544 -27.44 -3.15 14.02
CA PHE A 544 -27.63 -3.21 12.58
C PHE A 544 -28.77 -4.15 12.26
N PRO A 545 -29.97 -3.65 11.85
CA PRO A 545 -31.00 -4.50 11.26
C PRO A 545 -30.52 -5.04 9.93
N VAL A 546 -30.44 -6.36 9.81
CA VAL A 546 -29.91 -7.03 8.60
C VAL A 546 -30.97 -7.99 8.03
N GLN A 547 -30.95 -8.21 6.72
CA GLN A 547 -31.82 -9.14 6.02
C GLN A 547 -30.97 -10.12 5.24
N VAL A 548 -31.02 -11.41 5.56
CA VAL A 548 -30.22 -12.44 4.86
C VAL A 548 -31.10 -13.38 4.03
N PRO A 549 -30.63 -13.83 2.84
CA PRO A 549 -31.45 -14.54 1.86
C PRO A 549 -31.68 -16.03 2.18
N ARG A 550 -30.84 -16.65 2.99
CA ARG A 550 -30.88 -18.09 3.33
C ARG A 550 -30.15 -18.39 4.63
N ASP A 551 -30.37 -19.59 5.15
CA ASP A 551 -29.60 -20.11 6.27
C ASP A 551 -28.14 -20.34 5.88
N GLY A 552 -27.23 -20.03 6.81
CA GLY A 552 -25.82 -20.25 6.57
C GLY A 552 -24.88 -19.71 7.67
N THR A 553 -23.60 -19.99 7.48
CA THR A 553 -22.53 -19.33 8.21
C THR A 553 -22.05 -18.16 7.35
N TYR A 554 -22.18 -16.96 7.89
CA TYR A 554 -21.80 -15.72 7.24
C TYR A 554 -20.50 -15.22 7.82
N ASP A 555 -19.63 -14.71 6.97
CA ASP A 555 -18.49 -13.90 7.40
C ASP A 555 -19.04 -12.51 7.77
N LEU A 556 -18.74 -12.05 8.96
CA LEU A 556 -19.00 -10.72 9.45
C LEU A 556 -17.69 -9.95 9.51
N ARG A 557 -17.59 -8.92 8.68
CA ARG A 557 -16.48 -7.95 8.69
C ARG A 557 -16.96 -6.66 9.33
N VAL A 558 -16.17 -6.10 10.23
CA VAL A 558 -16.39 -4.78 10.84
C VAL A 558 -15.26 -3.87 10.38
N ILE A 559 -15.55 -2.87 9.57
CA ILE A 559 -14.60 -1.81 9.22
C ILE A 559 -14.59 -0.81 10.36
N ALA A 560 -13.44 -0.67 11.00
CA ALA A 560 -13.31 0.09 12.24
C ALA A 560 -11.90 0.65 12.43
N ASN A 561 -11.77 1.50 13.42
CA ASN A 561 -10.49 2.06 13.89
C ASN A 561 -10.52 2.21 15.41
N SER A 562 -9.54 1.63 16.09
CA SER A 562 -9.17 1.98 17.46
C SER A 562 -8.02 2.97 17.39
N PHE A 563 -8.27 4.22 17.79
CA PHE A 563 -7.27 5.26 17.66
C PHE A 563 -6.15 5.07 18.69
N ASN A 564 -4.93 4.78 18.25
CA ASN A 564 -3.81 4.36 19.10
C ASN A 564 -3.30 5.43 20.08
N LYS A 565 -3.67 6.71 19.89
CA LYS A 565 -3.32 7.80 20.82
C LYS A 565 -4.36 8.01 21.94
N ASP A 566 -5.49 7.30 21.90
CA ASP A 566 -6.43 7.31 23.03
C ASP A 566 -5.79 6.72 24.27
N ALA A 567 -5.95 7.37 25.43
CA ALA A 567 -5.29 6.95 26.68
C ALA A 567 -5.65 5.52 27.10
N ALA A 568 -6.90 5.09 26.86
CA ALA A 568 -7.32 3.73 27.15
C ALA A 568 -6.69 2.73 26.17
N VAL A 569 -6.59 3.07 24.89
CA VAL A 569 -5.87 2.27 23.88
C VAL A 569 -4.39 2.20 24.22
N ALA A 570 -3.77 3.29 24.64
CA ALA A 570 -2.36 3.31 25.03
C ALA A 570 -2.04 2.34 26.18
N GLN A 571 -3.01 2.04 27.06
CA GLN A 571 -2.86 1.08 28.15
C GLN A 571 -3.13 -0.37 27.73
N GLN A 572 -4.19 -0.61 26.94
CA GLN A 572 -4.72 -1.95 26.66
C GLN A 572 -4.43 -2.47 25.25
N GLY A 573 -4.19 -1.61 24.28
CA GLY A 573 -4.15 -1.93 22.86
C GLY A 573 -5.51 -1.80 22.20
N ALA A 574 -5.78 -2.61 21.17
CA ALA A 574 -7.01 -2.54 20.39
C ALA A 574 -8.28 -2.57 21.26
N THR A 575 -9.25 -1.75 20.92
CA THR A 575 -10.56 -1.70 21.58
C THR A 575 -11.32 -3.02 21.41
N ASN A 576 -11.82 -3.58 22.48
CA ASN A 576 -12.71 -4.74 22.43
C ASN A 576 -14.18 -4.31 22.38
N VAL A 577 -14.99 -5.06 21.64
CA VAL A 577 -16.45 -4.93 21.60
C VAL A 577 -17.10 -6.30 21.72
N PHE A 578 -18.39 -6.35 22.09
CA PHE A 578 -19.16 -7.58 22.21
C PHE A 578 -20.14 -7.66 21.05
N VAL A 579 -19.88 -8.59 20.12
CA VAL A 579 -20.75 -8.87 18.96
C VAL A 579 -21.79 -9.89 19.36
N ARG A 580 -23.05 -9.63 19.03
CA ARG A 580 -24.17 -10.56 19.31
C ARG A 580 -25.23 -10.50 18.22
N ILE A 581 -25.95 -11.59 18.04
CA ILE A 581 -27.05 -11.74 17.10
C ILE A 581 -28.36 -11.85 17.89
N ASP A 582 -29.36 -11.04 17.57
CA ASP A 582 -30.71 -11.04 18.13
C ASP A 582 -30.74 -11.00 19.67
N GLY A 583 -29.71 -10.48 20.30
CA GLY A 583 -29.57 -10.46 21.76
C GLY A 583 -29.38 -11.85 22.41
N ILE A 584 -29.12 -12.90 21.62
CA ILE A 584 -28.96 -14.27 22.11
C ILE A 584 -27.60 -14.45 22.77
N ALA A 585 -27.57 -14.83 24.04
CA ALA A 585 -26.35 -14.98 24.82
C ALA A 585 -25.33 -15.97 24.20
N ALA A 586 -25.81 -17.07 23.63
CA ALA A 586 -24.94 -18.07 22.98
C ALA A 586 -24.25 -17.55 21.70
N SER A 587 -24.74 -16.46 21.13
CA SER A 587 -24.12 -15.82 19.96
C SER A 587 -23.07 -14.80 20.35
N GLU A 588 -23.01 -14.35 21.61
CA GLU A 588 -22.09 -13.30 22.04
C GLU A 588 -20.63 -13.76 21.94
N ARG A 589 -19.82 -12.92 21.34
CA ARG A 589 -18.36 -13.07 21.31
C ARG A 589 -17.67 -11.72 21.43
N GLU A 590 -16.51 -11.71 22.07
CA GLU A 590 -15.65 -10.56 22.13
C GLU A 590 -14.83 -10.47 20.86
N MET A 591 -14.77 -9.27 20.27
CA MET A 591 -14.00 -8.94 19.09
C MET A 591 -13.07 -7.78 19.40
N LEU A 592 -11.84 -7.85 18.92
CA LEU A 592 -10.87 -6.76 18.96
C LEU A 592 -10.96 -5.98 17.68
N LEU A 593 -11.23 -4.69 17.78
CA LEU A 593 -11.21 -3.78 16.63
C LEU A 593 -9.79 -3.34 16.32
N PRO A 594 -9.42 -3.15 15.06
CA PRO A 594 -8.04 -2.87 14.67
C PRO A 594 -7.55 -1.51 15.16
N LEU A 595 -6.22 -1.36 15.21
CA LEU A 595 -5.55 -0.12 15.59
C LEU A 595 -5.18 0.70 14.35
N GLY A 596 -5.43 2.01 14.40
CA GLY A 596 -4.98 2.96 13.41
C GLY A 596 -4.09 4.05 14.00
N TYR A 597 -3.29 4.70 13.17
CA TYR A 597 -2.40 5.78 13.59
C TYR A 597 -3.07 7.17 13.61
N LYS A 598 -4.23 7.31 12.95
CA LYS A 598 -5.07 8.52 12.93
C LYS A 598 -6.56 8.13 12.98
N PRO A 599 -7.46 9.06 13.39
CA PRO A 599 -8.90 8.87 13.19
C PRO A 599 -9.23 8.65 11.72
N SER A 600 -10.27 7.86 11.43
CA SER A 600 -10.73 7.54 10.07
C SER A 600 -9.66 6.89 9.16
N VAL A 601 -8.66 6.25 9.74
CA VAL A 601 -7.75 5.33 9.06
C VAL A 601 -8.20 3.91 9.34
N TRP A 602 -8.80 3.29 8.34
CA TRP A 602 -9.58 2.08 8.50
C TRP A 602 -8.77 0.81 8.29
N ASP A 603 -9.16 -0.20 9.05
CA ASP A 603 -8.81 -1.59 8.90
C ASP A 603 -10.07 -2.41 9.22
N HIS A 604 -10.00 -3.72 9.25
CA HIS A 604 -11.15 -4.56 9.55
C HIS A 604 -10.85 -5.63 10.59
N ALA A 605 -11.90 -6.02 11.30
CA ALA A 605 -11.94 -7.21 12.13
C ALA A 605 -12.97 -8.17 11.57
N ASP A 606 -12.60 -9.44 11.46
CA ASP A 606 -13.43 -10.48 10.84
C ASP A 606 -13.84 -11.55 11.85
N THR A 607 -15.07 -12.04 11.75
CA THR A 607 -15.56 -13.21 12.48
C THR A 607 -16.65 -13.90 11.67
N THR A 608 -17.12 -15.06 12.12
CA THR A 608 -18.24 -15.75 11.48
C THR A 608 -19.48 -15.74 12.38
N VAL A 609 -20.65 -15.64 11.78
CA VAL A 609 -21.94 -15.72 12.47
C VAL A 609 -22.88 -16.70 11.77
N LYS A 610 -23.66 -17.44 12.55
CA LYS A 610 -24.71 -18.32 12.00
C LYS A 610 -26.02 -17.55 11.96
N LEU A 611 -26.62 -17.43 10.78
CA LEU A 611 -27.90 -16.75 10.57
C LEU A 611 -28.85 -17.68 9.83
N THR A 612 -30.13 -17.63 10.21
CA THR A 612 -31.24 -18.25 9.45
C THR A 612 -31.77 -17.27 8.41
N LYS A 613 -32.46 -17.75 7.39
CA LYS A 613 -33.13 -16.89 6.39
C LYS A 613 -34.07 -15.92 7.11
N GLY A 614 -33.93 -14.62 6.85
CA GLY A 614 -34.83 -13.63 7.40
C GLY A 614 -34.15 -12.40 7.97
N ARG A 615 -34.84 -11.73 8.89
CA ARG A 615 -34.36 -10.53 9.57
C ARG A 615 -33.62 -10.90 10.84
N HIS A 616 -32.53 -10.23 11.10
CA HIS A 616 -31.72 -10.35 12.30
C HIS A 616 -31.22 -8.98 12.73
N VAL A 617 -30.69 -8.89 13.95
CA VAL A 617 -30.03 -7.70 14.46
C VAL A 617 -28.59 -8.10 14.86
N VAL A 618 -27.62 -7.56 14.15
CA VAL A 618 -26.20 -7.65 14.54
C VAL A 618 -25.89 -6.48 15.45
N THR A 619 -25.41 -6.75 16.66
CA THR A 619 -25.15 -5.69 17.66
C THR A 619 -23.67 -5.67 18.02
N LEU A 620 -23.05 -4.47 17.98
CA LEU A 620 -21.77 -4.16 18.60
C LEU A 620 -22.05 -3.44 19.92
N ALA A 621 -21.65 -4.01 21.04
CA ALA A 621 -21.94 -3.47 22.37
C ALA A 621 -20.67 -3.23 23.19
N THR A 622 -20.72 -2.25 24.08
CA THR A 622 -19.60 -1.93 24.99
C THR A 622 -19.67 -2.70 26.31
N ARG A 623 -20.68 -3.54 26.49
CA ARG A 623 -20.84 -4.38 27.68
C ARG A 623 -21.31 -5.76 27.31
N SER A 624 -20.73 -6.80 27.90
CA SER A 624 -21.20 -8.18 27.76
C SER A 624 -22.59 -8.36 28.35
N LEU A 625 -23.33 -9.37 27.85
CA LEU A 625 -24.73 -9.64 28.35
C LEU A 625 -24.78 -10.02 29.83
N ASP A 626 -23.76 -10.72 30.33
CA ASP A 626 -23.64 -11.07 31.74
C ASP A 626 -23.22 -9.87 32.62
N GLY A 627 -22.92 -8.73 32.00
CA GLY A 627 -22.49 -7.48 32.65
C GLY A 627 -21.12 -7.48 33.28
N LYS A 628 -20.35 -8.58 33.17
CA LYS A 628 -19.04 -8.74 33.84
C LYS A 628 -17.88 -8.14 33.05
N ARG A 629 -17.97 -8.13 31.70
CA ARG A 629 -16.93 -7.59 30.83
C ARG A 629 -17.38 -6.27 30.21
N ARG A 630 -16.43 -5.38 29.98
CA ARG A 630 -16.66 -4.07 29.38
C ARG A 630 -15.64 -3.78 28.31
N THR A 631 -16.00 -2.90 27.41
CA THR A 631 -15.07 -2.29 26.45
C THR A 631 -14.01 -1.48 27.16
N ILE A 632 -12.76 -1.66 26.72
CA ILE A 632 -11.61 -0.84 27.08
C ILE A 632 -11.06 -0.30 25.77
N GLY A 633 -10.93 1.01 25.67
CA GLY A 633 -10.50 1.71 24.45
C GLY A 633 -11.51 2.74 23.99
N ASN A 634 -11.39 3.13 22.75
CA ASN A 634 -12.30 4.03 22.05
C ASN A 634 -12.22 3.72 20.56
N ALA A 635 -13.34 3.39 19.95
CA ALA A 635 -13.38 2.98 18.57
C ALA A 635 -14.39 3.78 17.75
N LEU A 636 -14.05 3.93 16.47
CA LEU A 636 -14.94 4.34 15.41
C LEU A 636 -15.34 3.11 14.60
N VAL A 637 -16.56 3.10 14.10
CA VAL A 637 -17.07 2.08 13.17
C VAL A 637 -17.59 2.77 11.92
N ASP A 638 -17.10 2.32 10.76
CA ASP A 638 -17.54 2.78 9.45
C ASP A 638 -18.76 1.98 8.97
N ARG A 639 -18.62 0.66 8.87
CA ARG A 639 -19.68 -0.23 8.43
C ARG A 639 -19.47 -1.67 8.89
N ILE A 640 -20.49 -2.50 8.74
CA ILE A 640 -20.32 -3.95 8.75
C ILE A 640 -20.66 -4.52 7.37
N THR A 641 -19.99 -5.61 7.02
CA THR A 641 -20.27 -6.40 5.81
C THR A 641 -20.63 -7.82 6.21
N LEU A 642 -21.75 -8.32 5.72
CA LEU A 642 -22.10 -9.73 5.81
C LEU A 642 -21.86 -10.39 4.47
N THR A 643 -21.09 -11.48 4.46
CA THR A 643 -20.79 -12.25 3.26
C THR A 643 -21.16 -13.69 3.46
N LEU A 644 -21.91 -14.26 2.54
CA LEU A 644 -22.19 -15.69 2.48
C LEU A 644 -21.25 -16.35 1.48
N PRO A 645 -20.22 -17.08 1.91
CA PRO A 645 -19.32 -17.76 1.00
C PRO A 645 -20.01 -18.92 0.29
N ASP A 646 -19.56 -19.24 -0.92
CA ASP A 646 -20.00 -20.46 -1.61
C ASP A 646 -19.21 -21.66 -1.03
N PRO A 647 -19.84 -22.61 -0.33
CA PRO A 647 -19.15 -23.77 0.21
C PRO A 647 -18.58 -24.70 -0.88
N LYS A 648 -18.94 -24.46 -2.14
CA LYS A 648 -18.45 -25.19 -3.31
C LYS A 648 -17.34 -24.44 -4.05
N ALA A 649 -16.90 -23.28 -3.58
CA ALA A 649 -15.85 -22.52 -4.23
C ALA A 649 -14.52 -23.31 -4.33
N GLY A 650 -14.25 -24.16 -3.33
CA GLY A 650 -13.07 -25.03 -3.33
C GLY A 650 -11.74 -24.28 -3.13
N GLU A 651 -10.68 -24.80 -3.76
CA GLU A 651 -9.35 -24.18 -3.75
C GLU A 651 -9.33 -22.91 -4.61
N ALA A 652 -8.45 -21.98 -4.27
CA ALA A 652 -8.22 -20.80 -5.11
C ALA A 652 -7.60 -21.21 -6.45
N ILE A 653 -8.18 -20.74 -7.55
CA ILE A 653 -7.77 -21.05 -8.92
C ILE A 653 -7.15 -19.82 -9.56
N TYR A 654 -6.01 -20.01 -10.19
CA TYR A 654 -5.30 -19.00 -10.96
C TYR A 654 -5.04 -19.54 -12.36
N GLU A 655 -5.74 -18.98 -13.35
CA GLU A 655 -5.67 -19.42 -14.74
C GLU A 655 -4.36 -18.98 -15.39
N ALA A 656 -3.75 -19.85 -16.18
CA ALA A 656 -2.42 -19.61 -16.75
C ALA A 656 -2.43 -18.49 -17.80
N GLU A 657 -3.50 -18.38 -18.59
CA GLU A 657 -3.63 -17.35 -19.62
C GLU A 657 -3.76 -15.92 -19.09
N TYR A 658 -4.03 -15.78 -17.77
CA TYR A 658 -4.08 -14.48 -17.08
C TYR A 658 -2.83 -14.18 -16.24
N ALA A 659 -1.90 -15.13 -16.16
CA ALA A 659 -0.65 -14.98 -15.45
C ALA A 659 0.30 -13.96 -16.13
N SER A 660 1.31 -13.49 -15.40
CA SER A 660 2.42 -12.76 -16.01
C SER A 660 3.33 -13.75 -16.75
N LEU A 661 3.39 -13.63 -18.08
CA LEU A 661 4.05 -14.59 -18.98
C LEU A 661 5.37 -14.05 -19.50
N ALA A 662 6.40 -14.89 -19.53
CA ALA A 662 7.69 -14.59 -20.14
C ALA A 662 8.12 -15.71 -21.08
N GLY A 663 8.42 -15.35 -22.33
CA GLY A 663 8.85 -16.29 -23.39
C GLY A 663 7.71 -17.17 -23.94
N THR A 664 6.47 -16.76 -23.74
CA THR A 664 5.28 -17.49 -24.21
C THR A 664 4.04 -16.56 -24.25
N THR A 665 2.99 -17.03 -24.93
CA THR A 665 1.68 -16.37 -24.98
C THR A 665 0.55 -17.38 -24.80
N PRO A 666 -0.68 -16.96 -24.43
CA PRO A 666 -1.83 -17.84 -24.32
C PRO A 666 -2.25 -18.40 -25.67
N SER A 667 -2.85 -19.60 -25.66
CA SER A 667 -3.51 -20.24 -26.79
C SER A 667 -4.95 -20.57 -26.42
N TYR A 668 -5.87 -20.10 -27.25
CA TYR A 668 -7.31 -20.29 -27.09
C TYR A 668 -7.85 -21.36 -28.03
N GLY A 669 -8.93 -22.02 -27.63
CA GLY A 669 -9.51 -23.12 -28.44
C GLY A 669 -8.87 -24.48 -28.20
N ALA A 670 -7.86 -24.59 -27.34
CA ALA A 670 -7.38 -25.87 -26.84
C ALA A 670 -8.39 -26.48 -25.86
N ALA A 671 -8.21 -27.75 -25.51
CA ALA A 671 -9.02 -28.44 -24.52
C ALA A 671 -8.68 -28.00 -23.09
N ALA A 672 -8.81 -26.70 -22.78
CA ALA A 672 -8.66 -26.17 -21.43
C ALA A 672 -9.69 -26.82 -20.49
N ARG A 673 -9.29 -27.12 -19.25
CA ARG A 673 -10.21 -27.63 -18.21
C ARG A 673 -11.01 -26.49 -17.59
N SER A 674 -10.36 -25.33 -17.45
CA SER A 674 -11.00 -24.10 -16.98
C SER A 674 -10.46 -22.89 -17.75
N GLY A 675 -11.13 -21.75 -17.63
CA GLY A 675 -10.77 -20.57 -18.39
C GLY A 675 -10.93 -20.72 -19.92
N PRO A 676 -10.59 -19.71 -20.71
CA PRO A 676 -10.69 -19.76 -22.16
C PRO A 676 -9.49 -20.41 -22.86
N GLY A 677 -8.35 -20.59 -22.18
CA GLY A 677 -7.10 -20.97 -22.83
C GLY A 677 -6.11 -21.77 -22.00
N VAL A 678 -4.98 -22.04 -22.60
CA VAL A 678 -3.82 -22.67 -21.96
C VAL A 678 -2.54 -21.95 -22.40
N VAL A 679 -1.46 -22.17 -21.66
CA VAL A 679 -0.15 -21.59 -21.94
C VAL A 679 0.86 -22.69 -22.25
N ALA A 680 1.44 -22.68 -23.44
CA ALA A 680 2.55 -23.56 -23.76
C ALA A 680 3.82 -23.05 -23.05
N LEU A 681 4.44 -23.88 -22.22
CA LEU A 681 5.69 -23.59 -21.54
C LEU A 681 6.86 -24.36 -22.18
N PRO A 682 7.47 -23.86 -23.26
CA PRO A 682 8.74 -24.40 -23.73
C PRO A 682 9.82 -24.22 -22.66
N ARG A 683 10.94 -24.88 -22.80
CA ARG A 683 12.06 -24.83 -21.87
C ARG A 683 12.47 -23.39 -21.57
N GLY A 684 12.43 -22.99 -20.30
CA GLY A 684 12.81 -21.67 -19.81
C GLY A 684 11.68 -20.62 -19.86
N ALA A 685 10.56 -20.89 -20.57
CA ALA A 685 9.38 -20.01 -20.48
C ALA A 685 8.75 -20.09 -19.11
N ARG A 686 8.13 -18.99 -18.69
CA ARG A 686 7.63 -18.83 -17.31
C ARG A 686 6.22 -18.29 -17.29
N ALA A 687 5.41 -18.80 -16.33
CA ALA A 687 4.17 -18.24 -15.87
C ALA A 687 4.32 -17.86 -14.39
N THR A 688 4.10 -16.60 -14.06
CA THR A 688 4.24 -16.07 -12.69
C THR A 688 2.86 -15.70 -12.17
N PHE A 689 2.56 -16.15 -10.95
CA PHE A 689 1.31 -15.93 -10.26
C PHE A 689 1.58 -15.25 -8.91
N TRP A 690 0.80 -14.22 -8.58
CA TRP A 690 0.73 -13.68 -7.24
C TRP A 690 -0.51 -14.22 -6.56
N VAL A 691 -0.29 -14.98 -5.49
CA VAL A 691 -1.33 -15.69 -4.74
C VAL A 691 -1.44 -15.13 -3.33
N TYR A 692 -2.65 -15.11 -2.80
CA TYR A 692 -2.91 -14.61 -1.45
C TYR A 692 -3.09 -15.77 -0.47
N ALA A 693 -2.57 -15.57 0.74
CA ALA A 693 -2.78 -16.45 1.87
C ALA A 693 -3.24 -15.62 3.08
N ALA A 694 -4.43 -15.86 3.59
CA ALA A 694 -4.96 -15.13 4.76
C ALA A 694 -4.10 -15.34 6.01
N SER A 695 -3.48 -16.52 6.15
CA SER A 695 -2.54 -16.88 7.21
C SER A 695 -1.35 -17.64 6.63
N GLU A 696 -0.23 -17.66 7.35
CA GLU A 696 0.94 -18.46 7.01
C GLU A 696 0.71 -19.96 7.23
N GLY A 697 1.39 -20.79 6.47
CA GLY A 697 1.38 -22.26 6.63
C GLY A 697 1.66 -23.04 5.36
N LEU A 698 1.67 -24.34 5.48
CA LEU A 698 1.79 -25.27 4.37
C LEU A 698 0.45 -25.37 3.63
N ALA A 699 0.45 -25.08 2.34
CA ALA A 699 -0.71 -25.17 1.45
C ALA A 699 -0.45 -26.17 0.32
N PRO A 700 -1.43 -27.00 -0.10
CA PRO A 700 -1.36 -27.71 -1.35
C PRO A 700 -1.21 -26.75 -2.53
N VAL A 701 -0.22 -27.00 -3.41
CA VAL A 701 -0.03 -26.28 -4.66
C VAL A 701 -0.08 -27.27 -5.81
N ALA A 702 -1.21 -27.33 -6.47
CA ALA A 702 -1.44 -28.19 -7.62
C ALA A 702 -1.17 -27.44 -8.91
N ILE A 703 -0.42 -28.06 -9.82
CA ILE A 703 -0.12 -27.52 -11.14
C ILE A 703 -0.88 -28.37 -12.17
N ASP A 704 -1.93 -27.84 -12.76
CA ASP A 704 -2.75 -28.53 -13.73
C ASP A 704 -2.17 -28.32 -15.13
N THR A 705 -1.70 -29.43 -15.74
CA THR A 705 -1.15 -29.45 -17.10
C THR A 705 -1.89 -30.43 -17.99
N LEU A 706 -1.86 -30.17 -19.31
CA LEU A 706 -2.31 -31.09 -20.34
C LEU A 706 -1.09 -31.78 -20.95
N GLY A 707 -1.06 -33.10 -20.90
CA GLY A 707 0.08 -33.91 -21.40
C GLY A 707 1.19 -34.09 -20.37
N SER A 708 2.46 -33.88 -20.75
CA SER A 708 3.61 -34.12 -19.86
C SER A 708 3.68 -33.06 -18.73
N HIS A 709 4.16 -33.48 -17.55
CA HIS A 709 4.27 -32.64 -16.36
C HIS A 709 5.70 -32.08 -16.15
N ALA A 710 6.44 -31.82 -17.21
CA ALA A 710 7.83 -31.38 -17.11
C ALA A 710 7.93 -29.87 -16.83
N VAL A 711 7.68 -29.49 -15.59
CA VAL A 711 7.83 -28.12 -15.09
C VAL A 711 8.64 -28.09 -13.80
N THR A 712 9.28 -26.96 -13.52
CA THR A 712 9.82 -26.63 -12.21
C THR A 712 8.98 -25.54 -11.57
N VAL A 713 8.84 -25.58 -10.25
CA VAL A 713 8.02 -24.64 -9.49
C VAL A 713 8.88 -24.00 -8.40
N THR A 714 8.76 -22.69 -8.24
CA THR A 714 9.29 -22.00 -7.07
C THR A 714 8.17 -21.23 -6.37
N VAL A 715 8.22 -21.19 -5.03
CA VAL A 715 7.34 -20.37 -4.20
C VAL A 715 8.25 -19.40 -3.41
N ASN A 716 8.03 -18.11 -3.58
CA ASN A 716 8.88 -17.06 -2.98
C ASN A 716 10.38 -17.31 -3.22
N GLY A 717 10.74 -17.76 -4.43
CA GLY A 717 12.11 -18.09 -4.82
C GLY A 717 12.64 -19.43 -4.30
N ALA A 718 11.90 -20.15 -3.45
CA ALA A 718 12.28 -21.47 -2.97
C ALA A 718 11.77 -22.58 -3.93
N PRO A 719 12.60 -23.52 -4.37
CA PRO A 719 12.17 -24.66 -5.19
C PRO A 719 11.17 -25.53 -4.43
N VAL A 720 10.08 -25.89 -5.10
CA VAL A 720 9.03 -26.78 -4.57
C VAL A 720 8.75 -27.87 -5.59
N PRO A 721 8.72 -29.18 -5.18
CA PRO A 721 8.35 -30.23 -6.10
C PRO A 721 6.90 -30.04 -6.60
N PRO A 722 6.65 -30.18 -7.91
CA PRO A 722 5.29 -30.06 -8.45
C PRO A 722 4.30 -31.01 -7.75
N GLY A 723 3.14 -30.49 -7.36
CA GLY A 723 2.10 -31.27 -6.67
C GLY A 723 2.37 -31.56 -5.18
N SER A 724 3.38 -30.92 -4.58
CA SER A 724 3.61 -30.97 -3.13
C SER A 724 2.97 -29.79 -2.40
N THR A 725 2.95 -29.85 -1.06
CA THR A 725 2.64 -28.69 -0.26
C THR A 725 3.82 -27.70 -0.27
N ALA A 726 3.51 -26.41 -0.21
CA ALA A 726 4.48 -25.34 -0.09
C ALA A 726 4.10 -24.41 1.07
N PHE A 727 5.10 -23.88 1.77
CA PHE A 727 4.85 -22.87 2.79
C PHE A 727 4.51 -21.53 2.12
N LEU A 728 3.33 -20.99 2.44
CA LEU A 728 2.92 -19.66 2.06
C LEU A 728 3.06 -18.74 3.27
N MET A 729 3.62 -17.57 3.05
CA MET A 729 3.62 -16.48 4.04
C MET A 729 2.23 -15.85 4.08
N GLY A 730 1.81 -15.30 5.23
CA GLY A 730 0.63 -14.47 5.29
C GLY A 730 0.74 -13.29 4.31
N GLY A 731 -0.32 -13.06 3.50
CA GLY A 731 -0.34 -12.03 2.46
C GLY A 731 0.03 -12.56 1.07
N ILE A 732 0.87 -11.82 0.35
CA ILE A 732 1.17 -12.02 -1.07
C ILE A 732 2.36 -12.96 -1.26
N ASN A 733 2.15 -14.01 -2.05
CA ASN A 733 3.17 -15.00 -2.39
C ASN A 733 3.35 -15.08 -3.90
N LYS A 734 4.58 -15.26 -4.35
CA LYS A 734 4.95 -15.40 -5.76
C LYS A 734 5.20 -16.87 -6.10
N ILE A 735 4.40 -17.42 -7.02
CA ILE A 735 4.60 -18.78 -7.56
C ILE A 735 5.04 -18.66 -9.01
N VAL A 736 6.18 -19.27 -9.34
CA VAL A 736 6.70 -19.29 -10.72
C VAL A 736 6.72 -20.72 -11.22
N VAL A 737 6.02 -20.96 -12.33
CA VAL A 737 6.04 -22.23 -13.05
C VAL A 737 6.91 -22.05 -14.30
N THR A 738 7.97 -22.85 -14.43
CA THR A 738 8.92 -22.77 -15.53
C THR A 738 8.93 -24.06 -16.32
N GLY A 739 8.85 -23.97 -17.66
CA GLY A 739 8.98 -25.12 -18.54
C GLY A 739 10.36 -25.78 -18.47
N ALA A 740 10.41 -27.09 -18.25
CA ALA A 740 11.66 -27.87 -18.15
C ALA A 740 12.01 -28.64 -19.43
N SER A 741 11.04 -28.91 -20.29
CA SER A 741 11.21 -29.64 -21.57
C SER A 741 10.36 -29.03 -22.69
N ALA A 742 10.28 -29.69 -23.84
CA ALA A 742 9.43 -29.21 -24.93
C ALA A 742 7.94 -29.30 -24.53
N ALA A 743 7.24 -28.16 -24.71
CA ALA A 743 5.81 -28.00 -24.80
C ALA A 743 4.92 -28.68 -23.73
N THR A 744 5.12 -28.35 -22.44
CA THR A 744 4.08 -28.58 -21.43
C THR A 744 2.99 -27.52 -21.59
N LEU A 745 1.73 -27.91 -21.71
CA LEU A 745 0.60 -26.99 -21.71
C LEU A 745 0.12 -26.78 -20.26
N LEU A 746 0.33 -25.60 -19.72
CA LEU A 746 -0.16 -25.19 -18.40
C LEU A 746 -1.59 -24.66 -18.55
N ASP A 747 -2.52 -25.20 -17.80
CA ASP A 747 -3.92 -24.79 -17.74
C ASP A 747 -4.12 -23.78 -16.60
N ARG A 748 -3.73 -24.17 -15.37
CA ARG A 748 -3.90 -23.34 -14.17
C ARG A 748 -3.03 -23.82 -13.02
N ILE A 749 -2.98 -23.03 -11.95
CA ILE A 749 -2.57 -23.50 -10.64
C ILE A 749 -3.74 -23.45 -9.66
N ARG A 750 -3.76 -24.40 -8.71
CA ARG A 750 -4.73 -24.42 -7.60
C ARG A 750 -3.98 -24.37 -6.29
N VAL A 751 -4.44 -23.51 -5.40
CA VAL A 751 -3.82 -23.26 -4.10
C VAL A 751 -4.84 -23.52 -3.00
N GLY A 752 -4.55 -24.48 -2.14
CA GLY A 752 -5.40 -24.81 -1.01
C GLY A 752 -5.17 -23.90 0.19
N THR A 753 -5.98 -24.05 1.22
CA THR A 753 -5.88 -23.28 2.45
C THR A 753 -4.59 -23.63 3.21
N PRO A 754 -3.77 -22.63 3.61
CA PRO A 754 -2.60 -22.86 4.44
C PRO A 754 -2.94 -23.43 5.81
N ALA A 755 -2.09 -24.32 6.34
CA ALA A 755 -2.18 -24.84 7.68
C ALA A 755 -0.78 -25.03 8.28
N LEU A 756 -0.59 -24.69 9.56
CA LEU A 756 0.69 -24.88 10.23
C LEU A 756 1.06 -26.35 10.45
N GLY A 757 0.06 -27.24 10.54
CA GLY A 757 0.27 -28.69 10.63
C GLY A 757 1.22 -29.09 11.77
N ASN A 758 2.34 -29.73 11.42
CA ASN A 758 3.37 -30.18 12.36
C ASN A 758 4.45 -29.13 12.65
N ALA A 759 4.16 -27.83 12.50
CA ALA A 759 5.09 -26.77 12.87
C ALA A 759 5.38 -26.80 14.38
N SER A 760 6.62 -26.56 14.76
CA SER A 760 6.99 -26.40 16.18
C SER A 760 6.91 -24.92 16.58
N SER A 761 6.36 -24.64 17.75
CA SER A 761 6.31 -23.29 18.33
C SER A 761 7.14 -23.24 19.60
N HIS A 762 7.88 -22.15 19.80
CA HIS A 762 8.75 -21.91 20.93
C HIS A 762 8.43 -20.53 21.50
N GLU A 763 8.03 -20.47 22.77
CA GLU A 763 7.70 -19.22 23.47
C GLU A 763 8.98 -18.47 23.84
N ALA A 764 8.97 -17.15 23.68
CA ALA A 764 10.17 -16.33 23.92
C ALA A 764 10.55 -16.28 25.41
N GLU A 765 9.57 -16.29 26.31
CA GLU A 765 9.83 -16.30 27.76
C GLU A 765 10.44 -17.61 28.30
N ALA A 766 10.40 -18.69 27.50
CA ALA A 766 11.06 -19.95 27.84
C ALA A 766 12.49 -20.05 27.26
N ALA A 767 12.91 -19.09 26.46
CA ALA A 767 14.21 -19.06 25.80
C ALA A 767 15.29 -18.42 26.68
N THR A 768 16.55 -18.56 26.28
CA THR A 768 17.70 -17.97 26.99
C THR A 768 17.78 -16.47 26.72
N ILE A 769 17.75 -15.67 27.76
CA ILE A 769 17.81 -14.21 27.71
C ILE A 769 19.15 -13.74 28.29
N ALA A 770 19.80 -12.79 27.62
CA ALA A 770 21.06 -12.22 28.08
C ALA A 770 21.03 -10.69 28.11
N GLY A 771 21.94 -10.11 28.90
CA GLY A 771 22.10 -8.67 29.08
C GLY A 771 20.94 -8.04 29.86
N THR A 772 20.41 -6.94 29.33
CA THR A 772 19.28 -6.21 29.93
C THR A 772 17.93 -6.57 29.28
N ALA A 773 17.92 -7.46 28.28
CA ALA A 773 16.68 -8.00 27.76
C ALA A 773 15.90 -8.71 28.87
N SER A 774 14.59 -8.63 28.87
CA SER A 774 13.75 -9.10 29.97
C SER A 774 12.37 -9.56 29.53
N ILE A 775 11.75 -10.41 30.36
CA ILE A 775 10.36 -10.82 30.17
C ILE A 775 9.44 -9.71 30.70
N ALA A 776 8.52 -9.27 29.87
CA ALA A 776 7.48 -8.31 30.21
C ALA A 776 6.09 -8.92 30.12
N ALA A 777 5.17 -8.43 30.96
CA ALA A 777 3.76 -8.78 30.84
C ALA A 777 3.17 -8.16 29.57
N ALA A 778 2.51 -8.99 28.76
CA ALA A 778 1.90 -8.60 27.50
C ALA A 778 0.58 -9.35 27.34
N SER A 779 -0.52 -8.75 27.75
CA SER A 779 -1.82 -9.41 27.95
C SER A 779 -2.40 -10.12 26.72
N ARG A 780 -1.92 -9.77 25.53
CA ARG A 780 -2.35 -10.35 24.25
C ARG A 780 -1.29 -11.20 23.55
N ALA A 781 -0.11 -11.35 24.17
CA ALA A 781 0.87 -12.35 23.76
C ALA A 781 0.43 -13.76 24.19
N SER A 782 0.98 -14.79 23.58
CA SER A 782 0.82 -16.15 24.10
C SER A 782 1.43 -16.24 25.50
N GLY A 783 0.83 -17.00 26.40
CA GLY A 783 1.26 -17.03 27.79
C GLY A 783 1.15 -15.68 28.55
N ALA A 784 0.60 -14.63 27.93
CA ALA A 784 0.52 -13.25 28.43
C ALA A 784 1.89 -12.65 28.78
N ARG A 785 2.95 -13.06 28.10
CA ARG A 785 4.33 -12.63 28.28
C ARG A 785 5.03 -12.46 26.93
N ALA A 786 6.05 -11.60 26.90
CA ALA A 786 6.92 -11.44 25.75
C ALA A 786 8.32 -11.02 26.21
N VAL A 787 9.33 -11.14 25.37
CA VAL A 787 10.68 -10.65 25.64
C VAL A 787 10.87 -9.31 24.96
N THR A 788 11.30 -8.33 25.76
CA THR A 788 11.56 -6.94 25.36
C THR A 788 13.02 -6.56 25.62
N GLY A 789 13.45 -5.41 25.04
CA GLY A 789 14.79 -4.86 25.30
C GLY A 789 15.93 -5.64 24.63
N ILE A 790 15.64 -6.41 23.59
CA ILE A 790 16.64 -7.06 22.75
C ILE A 790 17.36 -5.98 21.93
N GLY A 791 18.67 -5.81 22.11
CA GLY A 791 19.43 -4.79 21.38
C GLY A 791 19.83 -3.60 22.26
N GLY A 792 20.22 -2.49 21.61
CA GLY A 792 20.69 -1.28 22.28
C GLY A 792 21.79 -0.57 21.50
N ASP A 793 22.73 0.07 22.20
CA ASP A 793 23.88 0.70 21.60
C ASP A 793 24.78 -0.33 20.88
N PRO A 794 25.58 0.10 19.89
CA PRO A 794 26.49 -0.80 19.18
C PRO A 794 27.39 -1.60 20.13
N GLY A 795 27.48 -2.92 19.90
CA GLY A 795 28.26 -3.84 20.72
C GLY A 795 27.60 -4.26 22.02
N ASN A 796 26.27 -4.03 22.20
CA ASN A 796 25.53 -4.51 23.37
C ASN A 796 25.46 -6.05 23.41
N GLY A 797 25.15 -6.60 24.58
CA GLY A 797 24.98 -8.05 24.82
C GLY A 797 23.52 -8.48 25.02
N ASN A 798 22.53 -7.64 24.68
CA ASN A 798 21.13 -7.86 24.97
C ASN A 798 20.48 -8.76 23.91
N THR A 799 20.32 -10.03 24.21
CA THR A 799 19.91 -11.03 23.22
C THR A 799 18.85 -11.99 23.74
N LEU A 800 18.13 -12.61 22.81
CA LEU A 800 17.22 -13.72 23.02
C LEU A 800 17.66 -14.90 22.18
N THR A 801 17.81 -16.11 22.78
CA THR A 801 18.26 -17.31 22.08
C THR A 801 17.34 -18.50 22.36
N PHE A 802 16.77 -19.06 21.32
CA PHE A 802 16.03 -20.32 21.35
C PHE A 802 17.03 -21.46 21.13
N ASP A 803 17.42 -22.17 22.17
CA ASP A 803 18.53 -23.16 22.11
C ASP A 803 18.13 -24.57 21.72
N ASP A 804 16.85 -24.89 21.61
CA ASP A 804 16.35 -26.26 21.38
C ASP A 804 15.34 -26.37 20.22
N VAL A 805 15.52 -25.56 19.21
CA VAL A 805 14.73 -25.69 17.98
C VAL A 805 15.10 -26.99 17.27
N THR A 806 14.27 -28.03 17.47
CA THR A 806 14.57 -29.37 16.97
C THR A 806 13.80 -29.68 15.68
N VAL A 807 14.50 -30.08 14.63
CA VAL A 807 13.91 -30.53 13.37
C VAL A 807 14.40 -31.92 12.99
N SER A 808 13.53 -32.73 12.39
CA SER A 808 13.87 -34.14 12.04
C SER A 808 14.84 -34.26 10.86
N ARG A 809 14.99 -33.24 10.04
CA ARG A 809 15.80 -33.22 8.82
C ARG A 809 16.50 -31.90 8.62
N ALA A 810 17.68 -31.93 8.02
CA ALA A 810 18.34 -30.75 7.52
C ALA A 810 17.62 -30.21 6.29
N GLY A 811 17.50 -28.88 6.19
CA GLY A 811 16.85 -28.23 5.04
C GLY A 811 16.51 -26.77 5.26
N ARG A 812 15.69 -26.23 4.34
CA ARG A 812 15.17 -24.87 4.44
C ARG A 812 13.82 -24.87 5.15
N TYR A 813 13.67 -23.96 6.09
CA TYR A 813 12.50 -23.81 6.93
C TYR A 813 11.98 -22.38 6.89
N ALA A 814 10.68 -22.20 7.11
CA ALA A 814 10.05 -20.94 7.42
C ALA A 814 10.18 -20.72 8.93
N LEU A 815 10.85 -19.64 9.32
CA LEU A 815 10.86 -19.10 10.68
C LEU A 815 9.84 -17.97 10.73
N THR A 816 8.68 -18.22 11.32
CA THR A 816 7.65 -17.22 11.55
C THR A 816 7.80 -16.64 12.95
N ILE A 817 7.96 -15.34 13.03
CA ILE A 817 8.21 -14.58 14.25
C ILE A 817 6.94 -13.82 14.59
N ARG A 818 6.37 -14.05 15.77
CA ARG A 818 5.26 -13.25 16.28
C ARG A 818 5.84 -12.16 17.17
N TYR A 819 5.58 -10.91 16.80
CA TYR A 819 6.24 -9.74 17.34
C TYR A 819 5.28 -8.57 17.56
N SER A 820 5.69 -7.61 18.36
CA SER A 820 5.09 -6.28 18.40
C SER A 820 6.15 -5.18 18.35
N ASN A 821 5.75 -4.02 17.82
CA ASN A 821 6.60 -2.84 17.70
C ASN A 821 5.73 -1.58 17.78
N ASP A 822 5.94 -0.76 18.79
CA ASP A 822 5.21 0.50 19.02
C ASP A 822 6.13 1.73 19.01
N GLU A 823 7.38 1.56 18.57
CA GLU A 823 8.37 2.64 18.58
C GLU A 823 8.01 3.73 17.58
N GLN A 824 8.14 4.98 18.03
CA GLN A 824 7.83 6.15 17.21
C GLN A 824 9.00 7.13 17.26
N SER A 825 9.27 7.73 16.10
CA SER A 825 10.17 8.85 15.98
C SER A 825 9.43 10.16 16.24
N GLN A 826 10.14 11.13 16.78
CA GLN A 826 9.69 12.53 16.86
C GLN A 826 10.45 13.40 15.84
N ALA A 827 10.97 12.76 14.80
CA ALA A 827 11.82 13.38 13.83
C ALA A 827 11.07 14.40 12.96
N THR A 828 9.83 14.09 12.60
CA THR A 828 9.06 14.92 11.70
C THR A 828 8.03 15.79 12.43
N HIS A 829 7.52 16.76 11.72
CA HIS A 829 6.51 17.68 12.21
C HIS A 829 5.08 17.32 11.74
N TYR A 830 4.95 16.35 10.82
CA TYR A 830 3.65 15.95 10.27
C TYR A 830 2.94 14.90 11.11
N ASN A 831 3.68 13.89 11.56
CA ASN A 831 3.13 12.76 12.26
C ASN A 831 4.13 12.24 13.30
N PRO A 832 3.68 11.55 14.35
CA PRO A 832 4.56 10.62 15.03
C PRO A 832 4.85 9.50 14.03
N ASP A 833 6.06 9.52 13.47
CA ASP A 833 6.47 8.56 12.47
C ASP A 833 6.66 7.18 13.10
N PRO A 834 5.91 6.17 12.66
CA PRO A 834 6.13 4.80 13.09
C PRO A 834 7.52 4.33 12.67
N LEU A 835 8.35 3.94 13.65
CA LEU A 835 9.69 3.47 13.40
C LEU A 835 9.69 1.95 13.22
N ALA A 836 10.23 1.45 12.11
CA ALA A 836 10.48 0.01 11.99
C ALA A 836 11.68 -0.39 12.87
N ARG A 837 11.61 -1.58 13.49
CA ARG A 837 12.70 -2.16 14.27
C ARG A 837 13.43 -3.21 13.46
N ARG A 838 14.72 -3.39 13.74
CA ARG A 838 15.54 -4.37 13.04
C ARG A 838 16.14 -5.39 13.99
N ALA A 839 15.92 -6.67 13.71
CA ALA A 839 16.62 -7.76 14.37
C ALA A 839 17.74 -8.32 13.48
N LEU A 840 18.81 -8.75 14.11
CA LEU A 840 19.87 -9.58 13.53
C LEU A 840 19.65 -11.02 13.99
N ILE A 841 19.22 -11.90 13.08
CA ILE A 841 18.84 -13.27 13.39
C ILE A 841 19.96 -14.21 12.94
N SER A 842 20.60 -14.88 13.88
CA SER A 842 21.63 -15.89 13.62
C SER A 842 21.10 -17.29 13.92
N VAL A 843 21.38 -18.25 13.03
CA VAL A 843 21.06 -19.66 13.21
C VAL A 843 22.37 -20.42 13.40
N ASN A 844 22.49 -21.20 14.48
CA ASN A 844 23.66 -22.01 14.79
C ASN A 844 25.00 -21.26 14.77
N GLY A 845 24.99 -19.95 15.03
CA GLY A 845 26.18 -19.10 14.98
C GLY A 845 26.59 -18.62 13.59
N ASP A 846 25.80 -18.90 12.55
CA ASP A 846 26.03 -18.39 11.19
C ASP A 846 25.91 -16.85 11.15
N ALA A 847 26.36 -16.27 10.03
CA ALA A 847 26.24 -14.83 9.78
C ALA A 847 24.80 -14.34 9.96
N PRO A 848 24.58 -13.23 10.65
CA PRO A 848 23.25 -12.77 10.99
C PRO A 848 22.47 -12.34 9.75
N ILE A 849 21.20 -12.71 9.70
CA ILE A 849 20.23 -12.24 8.71
C ILE A 849 19.58 -10.99 9.30
N PRO A 850 19.77 -9.82 8.71
CA PRO A 850 19.03 -8.63 9.14
C PRO A 850 17.58 -8.71 8.67
N VAL A 851 16.64 -8.44 9.59
CA VAL A 851 15.19 -8.47 9.33
C VAL A 851 14.57 -7.19 9.86
N THR A 852 13.82 -6.48 9.01
CA THR A 852 13.12 -5.25 9.35
C THR A 852 11.64 -5.55 9.66
N PHE A 853 11.19 -5.11 10.82
CA PHE A 853 9.86 -5.34 11.37
C PHE A 853 9.07 -4.03 11.36
N PRO A 854 8.02 -3.88 10.54
CA PRO A 854 7.19 -2.69 10.55
C PRO A 854 6.54 -2.45 11.92
N ASN A 855 6.13 -1.21 12.15
CA ASN A 855 5.46 -0.81 13.37
C ASN A 855 4.05 -1.42 13.44
N SER A 856 3.71 -2.05 14.56
CA SER A 856 2.38 -2.64 14.80
C SER A 856 1.45 -1.73 15.61
N PHE A 857 1.83 -0.47 15.80
CA PHE A 857 1.09 0.61 16.46
C PHE A 857 0.89 0.48 17.97
N HIS A 858 1.12 -0.69 18.56
CA HIS A 858 0.98 -0.90 20.01
C HIS A 858 1.72 -2.15 20.47
N ARG A 859 2.30 -2.12 21.69
CA ARG A 859 3.00 -3.25 22.32
C ARG A 859 2.13 -4.51 22.53
N ASN A 860 0.81 -4.38 22.55
CA ASN A 860 -0.14 -5.49 22.61
C ASN A 860 -0.81 -5.79 21.26
N ASN A 861 -0.29 -5.26 20.16
CA ASN A 861 -0.73 -5.61 18.80
C ASN A 861 0.33 -6.51 18.16
N TRP A 862 -0.01 -7.77 17.96
CA TRP A 862 0.92 -8.81 17.57
C TRP A 862 0.74 -9.18 16.11
N TRP A 863 1.80 -8.94 15.33
CA TRP A 863 1.86 -9.33 13.93
C TRP A 863 2.81 -10.51 13.74
N THR A 864 2.78 -11.14 12.57
CA THR A 864 3.71 -12.18 12.17
C THR A 864 4.57 -11.73 10.99
N LEU A 865 5.83 -12.16 10.99
CA LEU A 865 6.75 -11.98 9.87
C LEU A 865 7.54 -13.26 9.68
N THR A 866 7.59 -13.77 8.44
CA THR A 866 8.27 -15.02 8.11
C THR A 866 9.54 -14.77 7.33
N VAL A 867 10.63 -15.45 7.75
CA VAL A 867 11.91 -15.45 7.04
C VAL A 867 12.36 -16.88 6.77
N PRO A 868 12.93 -17.17 5.58
CA PRO A 868 13.51 -18.47 5.31
C PRO A 868 14.86 -18.63 6.01
N VAL A 869 15.03 -19.76 6.71
CA VAL A 869 16.28 -20.14 7.39
C VAL A 869 16.72 -21.53 6.98
N THR A 870 17.99 -21.86 7.19
CA THR A 870 18.51 -23.23 7.04
C THR A 870 18.74 -23.84 8.41
N LEU A 871 18.20 -25.05 8.64
CA LEU A 871 18.36 -25.79 9.89
C LEU A 871 19.01 -27.13 9.62
N HIS A 872 19.81 -27.61 10.60
CA HIS A 872 20.40 -28.93 10.60
C HIS A 872 19.42 -29.93 11.23
N ALA A 873 19.56 -31.23 10.90
CA ALA A 873 18.81 -32.27 11.57
C ALA A 873 19.20 -32.32 13.06
N GLY A 874 18.22 -32.43 13.94
CA GLY A 874 18.42 -32.38 15.39
C GLY A 874 18.22 -30.97 15.96
N ARG A 875 18.96 -30.64 16.97
CA ARG A 875 18.87 -29.40 17.75
C ARG A 875 19.56 -28.24 17.02
N ASN A 876 18.92 -27.10 16.99
CA ASN A 876 19.44 -25.85 16.45
C ASN A 876 19.24 -24.72 17.44
N SER A 877 20.05 -23.68 17.33
CA SER A 877 19.86 -22.43 18.06
C SER A 877 19.45 -21.31 17.11
N VAL A 878 18.51 -20.46 17.53
CA VAL A 878 18.06 -19.26 16.81
C VAL A 878 18.24 -18.07 17.76
N ARG A 879 19.16 -17.16 17.43
CA ARG A 879 19.51 -16.01 18.27
C ARG A 879 19.04 -14.71 17.63
N PHE A 880 18.37 -13.91 18.42
CA PHE A 880 17.97 -12.53 18.10
C PHE A 880 18.91 -11.54 18.82
N ALA A 881 19.40 -10.58 18.06
CA ALA A 881 20.15 -9.44 18.55
C ALA A 881 19.67 -8.17 17.84
N GLY A 882 20.04 -7.00 18.34
CA GLY A 882 19.76 -5.72 17.71
C GLY A 882 20.79 -4.68 18.13
N GLU A 883 21.02 -3.70 17.28
CA GLU A 883 21.85 -2.54 17.61
C GLU A 883 21.52 -1.35 16.71
N GLU A 884 21.82 -0.15 17.21
CA GLU A 884 21.71 1.05 16.38
C GLU A 884 22.60 0.91 15.14
N GLN A 885 22.02 1.20 13.96
CA GLN A 885 22.76 1.11 12.72
C GLN A 885 23.51 2.41 12.44
N PRO A 886 24.73 2.32 11.93
CA PRO A 886 25.42 3.50 11.44
C PRO A 886 24.72 4.07 10.22
N ASN A 887 24.99 5.33 9.94
CA ASN A 887 24.66 5.97 8.68
C ASN A 887 25.37 5.27 7.51
N PHE A 888 25.07 5.67 6.30
CA PHE A 888 25.62 5.07 5.07
C PHE A 888 27.15 5.11 5.01
N ASP A 889 27.80 6.01 5.73
CA ASP A 889 29.26 6.08 5.88
C ASP A 889 29.85 4.91 6.73
N GLY A 890 29.00 4.13 7.39
CA GLY A 890 29.38 3.00 8.24
C GLY A 890 30.05 3.41 9.58
N ARG A 891 30.05 4.67 9.95
CA ARG A 891 30.81 5.22 11.11
C ARG A 891 30.01 6.15 12.00
N SER A 892 29.25 7.08 11.42
CA SER A 892 28.37 7.98 12.18
C SER A 892 27.01 7.34 12.40
N TYR A 893 26.26 7.82 13.40
CA TYR A 893 24.94 7.35 13.73
C TYR A 893 23.94 8.49 13.66
N ALA A 894 22.71 8.22 13.24
CA ALA A 894 21.67 9.23 13.08
C ALA A 894 21.45 10.05 14.36
N SER A 895 21.41 9.38 15.51
CA SER A 895 21.24 10.01 16.82
C SER A 895 22.39 10.94 17.23
N LYS A 896 23.60 10.69 16.73
CA LYS A 896 24.78 11.55 16.98
C LYS A 896 24.87 12.69 15.97
N THR A 897 24.51 12.41 14.72
CA THR A 897 24.53 13.40 13.62
C THR A 897 23.43 14.44 13.80
N TRP A 898 22.25 13.99 14.30
CA TRP A 898 21.06 14.82 14.48
C TRP A 898 20.54 14.69 15.92
N PRO A 899 21.13 15.40 16.89
CA PRO A 899 20.72 15.29 18.29
C PRO A 899 19.22 15.51 18.50
N GLY A 900 18.57 14.60 19.23
CA GLY A 900 17.13 14.63 19.48
C GLY A 900 16.25 14.13 18.34
N VAL A 901 16.84 13.54 17.29
CA VAL A 901 16.11 12.92 16.18
C VAL A 901 16.41 11.42 16.18
N LEU A 902 15.37 10.59 16.36
CA LEU A 902 15.45 9.15 16.25
C LEU A 902 15.00 8.73 14.85
N LEU A 903 15.95 8.38 13.99
CA LEU A 903 15.68 7.93 12.62
C LEU A 903 15.76 6.40 12.46
N ARG A 904 16.45 5.73 13.39
CA ARG A 904 16.64 4.27 13.37
C ARG A 904 16.50 3.72 14.78
N SER A 905 15.80 2.59 14.92
CA SER A 905 15.71 1.91 16.21
C SER A 905 17.05 1.29 16.61
N ARG A 906 17.30 1.26 17.92
CA ARG A 906 18.40 0.52 18.54
C ARG A 906 18.00 -0.91 18.89
N PHE A 907 16.71 -1.17 18.97
CA PHE A 907 16.14 -2.40 19.51
C PHE A 907 15.53 -3.24 18.40
N ALA A 908 15.62 -4.56 18.55
CA ALA A 908 14.74 -5.50 17.88
C ALA A 908 13.30 -5.35 18.42
N PRO A 909 12.28 -5.85 17.70
CA PRO A 909 10.91 -5.81 18.19
C PRO A 909 10.76 -6.67 19.45
N ASP A 910 9.69 -6.46 20.20
CA ASP A 910 9.30 -7.36 21.26
C ASP A 910 8.86 -8.70 20.67
N ILE A 911 9.37 -9.80 21.19
CA ILE A 911 9.14 -11.14 20.66
C ILE A 911 8.24 -11.94 21.61
N ASP A 912 7.13 -12.45 21.04
CA ASP A 912 6.21 -13.36 21.71
C ASP A 912 6.67 -14.82 21.54
N ARG A 913 6.81 -15.27 20.31
CA ARG A 913 7.22 -16.65 19.98
C ARG A 913 7.76 -16.76 18.56
N ILE A 914 8.43 -17.88 18.32
CA ILE A 914 8.76 -18.29 16.95
C ILE A 914 8.02 -19.59 16.61
N THR A 915 7.70 -19.75 15.31
CA THR A 915 7.14 -21.00 14.77
C THR A 915 8.01 -21.45 13.59
N VAL A 916 8.35 -22.72 13.58
CA VAL A 916 9.23 -23.34 12.56
C VAL A 916 8.46 -24.38 11.78
N ALA A 917 8.42 -24.22 10.46
CA ALA A 917 7.77 -25.15 9.54
C ALA A 917 8.67 -25.42 8.32
N PRO A 918 8.68 -26.63 7.71
CA PRO A 918 9.42 -26.85 6.48
C PRO A 918 8.86 -25.98 5.33
N LEU A 919 9.71 -25.53 4.41
CA LEU A 919 9.24 -24.76 3.24
C LEU A 919 8.46 -25.63 2.24
N SER A 920 8.65 -26.94 2.26
CA SER A 920 7.85 -27.88 1.49
C SER A 920 7.86 -29.25 2.18
N ASP A 921 6.75 -29.99 2.08
CA ASP A 921 6.69 -31.37 2.58
C ASP A 921 7.05 -32.38 1.45
N ARG A 922 8.30 -32.82 1.44
CA ARG A 922 8.76 -33.85 0.50
C ARG A 922 8.23 -35.26 0.82
N ASP A 923 7.67 -35.47 2.02
CA ASP A 923 7.36 -36.82 2.51
C ASP A 923 5.93 -37.31 2.30
N ALA A 924 4.99 -36.43 2.03
CA ALA A 924 3.59 -36.81 1.78
C ALA A 924 3.46 -37.76 0.56
N ALA A 925 4.33 -37.59 -0.45
CA ALA A 925 4.30 -38.40 -1.67
C ALA A 925 4.93 -39.79 -1.53
N SER A 926 5.91 -40.01 -0.64
CA SER A 926 6.62 -41.31 -0.48
C SER A 926 5.83 -42.30 0.35
N ARG A 927 4.99 -41.87 1.28
CA ARG A 927 4.14 -42.79 2.07
C ARG A 927 2.91 -43.32 1.30
N ARG A 928 2.40 -42.58 0.29
CA ARG A 928 1.30 -43.04 -0.57
C ARG A 928 1.73 -44.06 -1.62
N ARG A 929 3.06 -44.25 -1.89
CA ARG A 929 3.56 -45.28 -2.80
C ARG A 929 3.94 -46.60 -2.09
N ARG A 930 3.84 -46.65 -0.74
CA ARG A 930 4.16 -47.87 0.06
C ARG A 930 2.95 -48.45 0.81
N ARG A 931 1.72 -48.02 0.47
CA ARG A 931 0.48 -48.67 0.92
C ARG A 931 -0.33 -49.16 -0.26
#